data_b58d20b3f35153087c2fe40b5fd8ab50
#
_entry.id   b58d20b3f35153087c2fe40b5fd8ab50
#
_cell.length_a   1.000
_cell.length_b   1.000
_cell.length_c   1.000
_cell.angle_alpha   90.00
_cell.angle_beta   90.00
_cell.angle_gamma   90.00
#
_symmetry.space_group_name_H-M   'P 1'
#
loop_
_entity.id
_entity.type
_entity.pdbx_description
1 polymer ?
#
loop_
_entity_poly.entity_id
_entity_poly.type
_entity_poly.pdbx_seq_one_letter_code
_entity_poly.pdbx_strand_id
1 'polypeptide(L)'
;MTFESIKEKLIKKGKLYEDPDFPAVSKSIYRTKDVASDVVWKRPKEIQNNPVFVRDQASRFDFDQGELGDCWFVAAAASLAVQDQHLLKNIIRPDGQTFEDYAGIFRFCFWRFGKWTDVIIDDRLPYSTESNEILFSRNREEPNEFWVALMEKAYAKLHGSYEDMEGGKIQDALVDFTGGISECIDLEDKSKVPKNLFETLEKTFNMNSMMGCSISKSDDDNGGQWETELDNGLYAGHAYSITGIATVKTGDAKRHKLLRLRNPWGYCEWNGLWGDKPQASPIWNMVDVKTKEKLGFQSEDNGEFWIGYDDWIANYTECQLCHLSPNALTAAVAEETGKSIWQINEHHGSWVSGLSAGGCGNAPDEDMLYDNPQYRVELEDVNTDDECDDCTLIISLMEEFKRHVDLAIGYYVFKVRRRALEKSPDERYTKGDLKYVSTGSYSFYREVTMRLKLKPWKYVIFPTSFSKNEEGNFLLRIFTEKKLDSKIIDKPVKVVPCFHSKERSIAKRPSRDWENSVAKLYDQFAGEDKEIDAYELQKLLNYVFFRGEVVVTGGVKEDEEANFDRESARSLLAMVDENKSGRICKKEFSKLTAELKVWKDGFHKYDRDKSGTIDVGELQEIFSRMGLSLSKKCLAPIVRRYAGKNQTLNFRDFILASTKVMIMYNNFARHSGGFTEETTFKMSLEDWLVETMYC
;
A
#
# COMPACT_ATOMS: atom_id res chain seq x y z
N MET A 1 17.50 15.19 5.93
CA MET A 1 17.64 16.68 5.93
C MET A 1 16.31 17.25 5.46
N THR A 2 15.77 18.29 6.12
CA THR A 2 14.53 18.91 5.69
C THR A 2 14.77 19.80 4.45
N PHE A 3 13.72 20.09 3.70
CA PHE A 3 13.76 21.00 2.54
C PHE A 3 14.42 22.34 2.89
N GLU A 4 14.01 22.96 4.00
CA GLU A 4 14.53 24.24 4.48
C GLU A 4 16.04 24.17 4.71
N SER A 5 16.52 23.12 5.38
CA SER A 5 17.94 22.94 5.69
C SER A 5 18.80 22.75 4.46
N ILE A 6 18.24 22.08 3.41
CA ILE A 6 18.92 21.91 2.13
C ILE A 6 18.98 23.26 1.40
N LYS A 7 17.84 23.96 1.30
CA LYS A 7 17.72 25.26 0.63
C LYS A 7 18.67 26.29 1.21
N GLU A 8 18.67 26.49 2.53
CA GLU A 8 19.57 27.42 3.21
C GLU A 8 21.04 27.11 2.96
N LYS A 9 21.42 25.84 3.01
CA LYS A 9 22.80 25.40 2.76
C LYS A 9 23.24 25.70 1.33
N LEU A 10 22.34 25.56 0.36
CA LEU A 10 22.62 25.83 -1.05
C LEU A 10 22.74 27.33 -1.31
N ILE A 11 21.84 28.14 -0.77
CA ILE A 11 21.89 29.61 -0.85
C ILE A 11 23.24 30.13 -0.28
N LYS A 12 23.62 29.67 0.93
CA LYS A 12 24.90 30.03 1.55
C LYS A 12 26.12 29.66 0.72
N LYS A 13 26.01 28.61 -0.10
CA LYS A 13 27.09 28.14 -0.98
C LYS A 13 27.04 28.73 -2.40
N GLY A 14 26.02 29.49 -2.76
CA GLY A 14 25.78 29.99 -4.11
C GLY A 14 25.62 28.86 -5.13
N LYS A 15 25.03 27.72 -4.74
CA LYS A 15 24.85 26.54 -5.61
C LYS A 15 23.36 26.23 -5.77
N LEU A 16 22.99 25.74 -6.94
CA LEU A 16 21.67 25.23 -7.21
C LEU A 16 21.59 23.74 -6.86
N TYR A 17 20.39 23.31 -6.47
CA TYR A 17 20.12 21.91 -6.21
C TYR A 17 20.21 21.09 -7.49
N GLU A 18 20.77 19.91 -7.37
CA GLU A 18 20.73 18.83 -8.34
C GLU A 18 20.23 17.59 -7.62
N ASP A 19 19.11 17.06 -8.12
CA ASP A 19 18.45 15.92 -7.48
C ASP A 19 19.22 14.61 -7.76
N PRO A 20 19.80 13.97 -6.74
CA PRO A 20 20.55 12.73 -6.94
C PRO A 20 19.65 11.53 -7.24
N ASP A 21 18.38 11.58 -6.80
CA ASP A 21 17.43 10.48 -6.94
C ASP A 21 16.61 10.58 -8.25
N PHE A 22 16.54 11.80 -8.83
CA PHE A 22 15.90 12.05 -10.13
C PHE A 22 16.75 13.01 -10.96
N PRO A 23 17.94 12.58 -11.41
CA PRO A 23 18.89 13.44 -12.13
C PRO A 23 18.35 13.84 -13.52
N ALA A 24 18.86 14.95 -14.05
CA ALA A 24 18.52 15.46 -15.39
C ALA A 24 19.25 14.63 -16.49
N VAL A 25 18.79 13.41 -16.72
CA VAL A 25 19.31 12.47 -17.70
C VAL A 25 18.19 11.78 -18.46
N SER A 26 18.51 11.18 -19.61
CA SER A 26 17.51 10.49 -20.46
C SER A 26 16.68 9.45 -19.71
N LYS A 27 17.29 8.70 -18.79
CA LYS A 27 16.58 7.65 -18.00
C LYS A 27 15.51 8.18 -17.05
N SER A 28 15.57 9.46 -16.68
CA SER A 28 14.50 10.11 -15.91
C SER A 28 13.30 10.48 -16.79
N ILE A 29 13.49 10.55 -18.11
CA ILE A 29 12.43 10.76 -19.09
C ILE A 29 11.90 9.39 -19.53
N TYR A 30 12.72 8.65 -20.30
CA TYR A 30 12.39 7.34 -20.83
C TYR A 30 13.44 6.30 -20.45
N ARG A 31 13.00 5.11 -20.05
CA ARG A 31 13.85 3.96 -19.72
C ARG A 31 13.94 2.95 -20.85
N THR A 32 12.84 2.84 -21.62
CA THR A 32 12.67 1.85 -22.69
C THR A 32 12.83 2.46 -24.07
N LYS A 33 12.74 3.79 -24.18
CA LYS A 33 12.84 4.55 -25.43
C LYS A 33 14.04 5.48 -25.41
N ASP A 34 14.56 5.82 -26.57
CA ASP A 34 15.53 6.88 -26.70
C ASP A 34 14.83 8.26 -26.62
N VAL A 35 15.48 9.21 -25.98
CA VAL A 35 15.05 10.61 -25.93
C VAL A 35 15.46 11.29 -27.23
N ALA A 36 14.58 12.08 -27.83
CA ALA A 36 14.87 12.85 -29.03
C ALA A 36 16.05 13.77 -28.82
N SER A 37 16.89 13.94 -29.87
CA SER A 37 18.18 14.68 -29.80
C SER A 37 18.02 16.20 -29.53
N ASP A 38 16.80 16.75 -29.77
CA ASP A 38 16.45 18.13 -29.51
C ASP A 38 15.99 18.36 -28.06
N VAL A 39 15.78 17.30 -27.26
CA VAL A 39 15.34 17.41 -25.88
C VAL A 39 16.54 17.65 -24.96
N VAL A 40 16.49 18.75 -24.24
CA VAL A 40 17.51 19.16 -23.26
C VAL A 40 16.84 19.48 -21.91
N TRP A 41 17.63 19.48 -20.84
CA TRP A 41 17.14 19.88 -19.53
C TRP A 41 17.45 21.35 -19.28
N LYS A 42 16.41 22.16 -19.03
CA LYS A 42 16.53 23.58 -18.71
C LYS A 42 15.85 23.95 -17.40
N ARG A 43 16.39 24.95 -16.73
CA ARG A 43 15.75 25.53 -15.54
C ARG A 43 14.76 26.63 -15.96
N PRO A 44 13.72 26.92 -15.16
CA PRO A 44 12.76 27.99 -15.46
C PRO A 44 13.40 29.34 -15.82
N LYS A 45 14.51 29.72 -15.14
CA LYS A 45 15.27 30.95 -15.45
C LYS A 45 16.00 30.93 -16.81
N GLU A 46 16.18 29.76 -17.39
CA GLU A 46 16.77 29.58 -18.74
C GLU A 46 15.69 29.51 -19.82
N ILE A 47 14.42 29.27 -19.42
CA ILE A 47 13.27 29.15 -20.31
C ILE A 47 12.57 30.51 -20.45
N GLN A 48 12.31 31.18 -19.32
CA GLN A 48 11.53 32.43 -19.27
C GLN A 48 12.22 33.51 -18.45
N ASN A 49 12.05 34.73 -18.89
CA ASN A 49 12.38 35.92 -18.10
C ASN A 49 11.31 36.07 -16.98
N ASN A 50 11.74 36.28 -15.73
CA ASN A 50 10.85 36.44 -14.58
C ASN A 50 9.92 35.23 -14.33
N PRO A 51 10.46 33.99 -14.16
CA PRO A 51 9.65 32.85 -13.84
C PRO A 51 8.99 33.03 -12.45
N VAL A 52 7.76 32.55 -12.32
CA VAL A 52 7.03 32.50 -11.05
C VAL A 52 6.66 31.06 -10.74
N PHE A 53 6.58 30.73 -9.45
CA PHE A 53 6.17 29.38 -9.06
C PHE A 53 4.67 29.22 -9.20
N VAL A 54 3.89 30.03 -8.49
CA VAL A 54 2.43 30.15 -8.61
C VAL A 54 2.10 31.64 -8.68
N ARG A 55 1.24 32.00 -9.61
CA ARG A 55 0.71 33.38 -9.74
C ARG A 55 -0.73 33.40 -9.19
N ASP A 56 -1.05 34.35 -8.35
CA ASP A 56 -2.38 34.58 -7.76
C ASP A 56 -2.94 33.33 -7.04
N GLN A 57 -3.68 32.49 -7.74
CA GLN A 57 -4.22 31.20 -7.24
C GLN A 57 -4.10 30.15 -8.34
N ALA A 58 -3.64 28.98 -7.97
CA ALA A 58 -3.60 27.84 -8.88
C ALA A 58 -5.01 27.51 -9.40
N SER A 59 -5.12 27.31 -10.70
CA SER A 59 -6.39 27.17 -11.44
C SER A 59 -6.40 25.88 -12.25
N ARG A 60 -7.60 25.39 -12.55
CA ARG A 60 -7.76 24.26 -13.48
C ARG A 60 -7.31 24.60 -14.90
N PHE A 61 -7.29 25.87 -15.26
CA PHE A 61 -6.85 26.36 -16.58
C PHE A 61 -5.33 26.41 -16.73
N ASP A 62 -4.58 26.27 -15.63
CA ASP A 62 -3.11 26.26 -15.66
C ASP A 62 -2.54 24.97 -16.24
N PHE A 63 -3.37 23.93 -16.38
CA PHE A 63 -2.97 22.63 -16.87
C PHE A 63 -3.20 22.48 -18.37
N ASP A 64 -2.12 22.32 -19.10
CA ASP A 64 -2.09 21.83 -20.47
C ASP A 64 -1.15 20.61 -20.52
N GLN A 65 -1.69 19.49 -20.90
CA GLN A 65 -0.92 18.26 -21.10
C GLN A 65 0.06 18.43 -22.27
N GLY A 66 1.30 17.98 -22.10
CA GLY A 66 2.30 17.92 -23.14
C GLY A 66 2.30 16.60 -23.92
N GLU A 67 3.50 16.14 -24.28
CA GLU A 67 3.70 14.93 -25.11
C GLU A 67 3.59 13.61 -24.30
N LEU A 68 3.27 13.66 -23.02
CA LEU A 68 3.16 12.48 -22.15
C LEU A 68 1.72 11.98 -22.11
N GLY A 69 1.52 10.66 -22.10
CA GLY A 69 0.21 10.02 -21.95
C GLY A 69 -0.30 10.00 -20.50
N ASP A 70 -0.25 11.13 -19.81
CA ASP A 70 -0.62 11.30 -18.39
C ASP A 70 -1.91 12.13 -18.19
N CYS A 71 -2.83 12.08 -19.15
CA CYS A 71 -4.14 12.72 -19.08
C CYS A 71 -4.87 12.45 -17.76
N TRP A 72 -4.72 11.26 -17.19
CA TRP A 72 -5.27 10.85 -15.91
C TRP A 72 -4.75 11.68 -14.72
N PHE A 73 -3.44 12.03 -14.72
CA PHE A 73 -2.81 12.89 -13.71
C PHE A 73 -3.32 14.33 -13.86
N VAL A 74 -3.31 14.86 -15.09
CA VAL A 74 -3.73 16.22 -15.37
C VAL A 74 -5.22 16.42 -15.07
N ALA A 75 -6.08 15.45 -15.45
CA ALA A 75 -7.50 15.48 -15.12
C ALA A 75 -7.75 15.45 -13.59
N ALA A 76 -7.01 14.65 -12.84
CA ALA A 76 -7.11 14.62 -11.38
C ALA A 76 -6.69 15.95 -10.75
N ALA A 77 -5.61 16.56 -11.21
CA ALA A 77 -5.09 17.82 -10.70
C ALA A 77 -6.06 18.99 -11.02
N ALA A 78 -6.65 19.00 -12.21
CA ALA A 78 -7.68 19.97 -12.57
C ALA A 78 -8.95 19.83 -11.72
N SER A 79 -9.38 18.59 -11.44
CA SER A 79 -10.51 18.33 -10.54
C SER A 79 -10.24 18.85 -9.11
N LEU A 80 -9.04 18.64 -8.61
CA LEU A 80 -8.59 19.16 -7.31
C LEU A 80 -8.64 20.69 -7.28
N ALA A 81 -8.13 21.36 -8.32
CA ALA A 81 -8.12 22.82 -8.42
C ALA A 81 -9.53 23.42 -8.39
N VAL A 82 -10.55 22.70 -8.87
CA VAL A 82 -11.95 23.11 -8.82
C VAL A 82 -12.55 22.92 -7.42
N GLN A 83 -12.28 21.80 -6.79
CA GLN A 83 -13.02 21.34 -5.61
C GLN A 83 -12.42 21.81 -4.28
N ASP A 84 -11.09 21.88 -4.18
CA ASP A 84 -10.44 22.18 -2.91
C ASP A 84 -9.09 22.89 -3.07
N GLN A 85 -9.14 24.21 -3.15
CA GLN A 85 -7.95 25.05 -3.21
C GLN A 85 -7.05 24.94 -1.97
N HIS A 86 -7.63 24.60 -0.82
CA HIS A 86 -6.83 24.43 0.40
C HIS A 86 -5.98 23.15 0.32
N LEU A 87 -6.58 22.07 -0.17
CA LEU A 87 -5.88 20.81 -0.35
C LEU A 87 -4.81 20.93 -1.44
N LEU A 88 -5.10 21.64 -2.54
CA LEU A 88 -4.12 21.94 -3.57
C LEU A 88 -2.91 22.70 -3.00
N LYS A 89 -3.14 23.71 -2.14
CA LYS A 89 -2.05 24.41 -1.43
C LYS A 89 -1.21 23.48 -0.54
N ASN A 90 -1.83 22.48 0.09
CA ASN A 90 -1.09 21.49 0.90
C ASN A 90 -0.19 20.60 0.05
N ILE A 91 -0.54 20.36 -1.20
CA ILE A 91 0.28 19.59 -2.15
C ILE A 91 1.42 20.47 -2.69
N ILE A 92 1.08 21.65 -3.21
CA ILE A 92 2.02 22.56 -3.87
C ILE A 92 2.95 23.22 -2.84
N ARG A 93 2.44 23.49 -1.62
CA ARG A 93 3.19 24.20 -0.55
C ARG A 93 3.87 25.48 -1.05
N PRO A 94 3.13 26.46 -1.60
CA PRO A 94 3.73 27.60 -2.26
C PRO A 94 4.58 28.48 -1.34
N ASP A 95 4.32 28.45 -0.03
CA ASP A 95 5.02 29.26 0.95
C ASP A 95 6.51 28.96 0.99
N GLY A 96 7.32 29.99 0.77
CA GLY A 96 8.77 29.90 0.77
C GLY A 96 9.37 29.23 -0.48
N GLN A 97 8.57 28.95 -1.50
CA GLN A 97 9.00 28.43 -2.79
C GLN A 97 8.89 29.52 -3.87
N THR A 98 9.97 30.24 -4.10
CA THR A 98 10.03 31.36 -5.05
C THR A 98 11.30 31.30 -5.86
N PHE A 99 11.33 32.08 -6.95
CA PHE A 99 12.53 32.29 -7.74
C PHE A 99 13.37 33.51 -7.26
N GLU A 100 12.98 34.20 -6.18
CA GLU A 100 13.73 35.30 -5.55
C GLU A 100 14.84 34.73 -4.64
N ASP A 101 14.47 33.99 -3.57
CA ASP A 101 15.41 33.25 -2.72
C ASP A 101 15.68 31.88 -3.35
N TYR A 102 16.36 31.90 -4.49
CA TYR A 102 16.40 30.77 -5.39
C TYR A 102 17.59 29.84 -5.13
N ALA A 103 17.28 28.57 -4.94
CA ALA A 103 18.26 27.48 -4.80
C ALA A 103 18.03 26.33 -5.80
N GLY A 104 17.13 26.49 -6.78
CA GLY A 104 16.82 25.44 -7.77
C GLY A 104 16.16 24.21 -7.16
N ILE A 105 15.51 24.33 -6.01
CA ILE A 105 14.91 23.24 -5.25
C ILE A 105 13.44 23.54 -5.00
N PHE A 106 12.58 22.56 -5.24
CA PHE A 106 11.13 22.63 -4.99
C PHE A 106 10.67 21.37 -4.29
N ARG A 107 9.53 21.45 -3.58
CA ARG A 107 8.91 20.30 -2.91
C ARG A 107 7.41 20.28 -3.16
N PHE A 108 6.90 19.06 -3.23
CA PHE A 108 5.48 18.75 -3.29
C PHE A 108 5.15 17.70 -2.24
N CYS A 109 3.90 17.57 -1.83
CA CYS A 109 3.50 16.60 -0.83
C CYS A 109 2.37 15.74 -1.36
N PHE A 110 2.61 14.42 -1.45
CA PHE A 110 1.62 13.45 -1.92
C PHE A 110 1.31 12.42 -0.84
N TRP A 111 0.07 11.97 -0.81
CA TRP A 111 -0.32 10.86 0.06
C TRP A 111 0.08 9.52 -0.57
N ARG A 112 0.80 8.70 0.20
CA ARG A 112 1.25 7.39 -0.28
C ARG A 112 1.07 6.34 0.80
N PHE A 113 0.25 5.35 0.52
CA PHE A 113 0.07 4.17 1.36
C PHE A 113 -0.11 4.50 2.86
N GLY A 114 -1.01 5.44 3.18
CA GLY A 114 -1.33 5.86 4.55
C GLY A 114 -0.50 7.03 5.08
N LYS A 115 0.41 7.62 4.28
CA LYS A 115 1.30 8.70 4.75
C LYS A 115 1.45 9.83 3.75
N TRP A 116 1.41 11.05 4.22
CA TRP A 116 1.83 12.22 3.46
C TRP A 116 3.36 12.24 3.33
N THR A 117 3.85 12.32 2.10
CA THR A 117 5.26 12.20 1.77
C THR A 117 5.72 13.41 0.97
N ASP A 118 6.74 14.10 1.48
CA ASP A 118 7.39 15.19 0.75
C ASP A 118 8.28 14.65 -0.37
N VAL A 119 8.06 15.15 -1.57
CA VAL A 119 8.89 14.87 -2.75
C VAL A 119 9.68 16.13 -3.10
N ILE A 120 10.98 16.08 -2.91
CA ILE A 120 11.91 17.17 -3.21
C ILE A 120 12.51 16.93 -4.59
N ILE A 121 12.50 17.96 -5.44
CA ILE A 121 13.05 17.91 -6.80
C ILE A 121 13.98 19.09 -7.06
N ASP A 122 14.83 18.97 -8.06
CA ASP A 122 15.41 20.14 -8.71
C ASP A 122 14.47 20.67 -9.81
N ASP A 123 14.68 21.89 -10.24
CA ASP A 123 13.79 22.59 -11.18
C ASP A 123 14.19 22.45 -12.65
N ARG A 124 15.11 21.53 -12.99
CA ARG A 124 15.41 21.25 -14.39
C ARG A 124 14.25 20.47 -15.02
N LEU A 125 13.72 20.98 -16.12
CA LEU A 125 12.59 20.43 -16.87
C LEU A 125 13.02 19.96 -18.26
N PRO A 126 12.46 18.87 -18.80
CA PRO A 126 12.66 18.48 -20.18
C PRO A 126 12.09 19.56 -21.11
N TYR A 127 12.87 19.99 -22.09
CA TYR A 127 12.57 21.09 -23.00
C TYR A 127 12.97 20.72 -24.42
N SER A 128 12.07 20.86 -25.38
CA SER A 128 12.37 20.67 -26.79
C SER A 128 12.95 21.96 -27.37
N THR A 129 14.12 21.86 -27.97
CA THR A 129 14.74 22.99 -28.67
C THR A 129 14.17 23.21 -30.07
N GLU A 130 13.44 22.22 -30.61
CA GLU A 130 12.72 22.32 -31.88
C GLU A 130 11.43 23.12 -31.74
N SER A 131 10.53 22.72 -30.80
CA SER A 131 9.29 23.43 -30.54
C SER A 131 9.47 24.71 -29.70
N ASN A 132 10.61 24.83 -29.00
CA ASN A 132 10.89 25.90 -28.06
C ASN A 132 9.95 25.94 -26.85
N GLU A 133 9.53 24.75 -26.36
CA GLU A 133 8.58 24.58 -25.28
C GLU A 133 9.02 23.53 -24.28
N ILE A 134 8.44 23.56 -23.07
CA ILE A 134 8.53 22.45 -22.12
C ILE A 134 7.86 21.22 -22.78
N LEU A 135 8.55 20.07 -22.74
CA LEU A 135 8.13 18.87 -23.43
C LEU A 135 6.79 18.32 -22.89
N PHE A 136 6.59 18.40 -21.60
CA PHE A 136 5.44 17.84 -20.88
C PHE A 136 4.48 18.93 -20.40
N SER A 137 3.78 18.70 -19.30
CA SER A 137 2.74 19.63 -18.81
C SER A 137 3.29 21.03 -18.56
N ARG A 138 2.49 22.03 -18.93
CA ARG A 138 2.83 23.46 -18.83
C ARG A 138 1.59 24.31 -18.71
N ASN A 139 1.73 25.58 -18.36
CA ASN A 139 0.70 26.58 -18.45
C ASN A 139 0.88 27.40 -19.75
N ARG A 140 -0.03 27.25 -20.72
CA ARG A 140 0.03 27.98 -21.99
C ARG A 140 -0.42 29.43 -21.90
N GLU A 141 -1.40 29.70 -21.02
CA GLU A 141 -1.92 31.05 -20.83
C GLU A 141 -0.90 31.96 -20.12
N GLU A 142 -0.19 31.36 -19.13
CA GLU A 142 0.84 32.05 -18.34
C GLU A 142 2.19 31.26 -18.45
N PRO A 143 2.92 31.37 -19.56
CA PRO A 143 4.11 30.58 -19.83
C PRO A 143 5.29 30.78 -18.86
N ASN A 144 5.22 31.82 -18.02
CA ASN A 144 6.20 32.05 -16.95
C ASN A 144 5.81 31.47 -15.60
N GLU A 145 4.70 30.75 -15.49
CA GLU A 145 4.26 30.01 -14.30
C GLU A 145 4.67 28.54 -14.42
N PHE A 146 5.29 27.98 -13.35
CA PHE A 146 5.98 26.69 -13.44
C PHE A 146 5.47 25.60 -12.46
N TRP A 147 4.50 25.88 -11.60
CA TRP A 147 4.09 24.90 -10.59
C TRP A 147 3.54 23.62 -11.21
N VAL A 148 2.84 23.69 -12.34
CA VAL A 148 2.28 22.52 -13.04
C VAL A 148 3.39 21.60 -13.53
N ALA A 149 4.36 22.13 -14.28
CA ALA A 149 5.50 21.36 -14.79
C ALA A 149 6.36 20.76 -13.67
N LEU A 150 6.53 21.50 -12.58
CA LEU A 150 7.29 21.04 -11.41
C LEU A 150 6.51 20.00 -10.60
N MET A 151 5.18 20.12 -10.50
CA MET A 151 4.32 19.12 -9.86
C MET A 151 4.33 17.79 -10.63
N GLU A 152 4.20 17.84 -11.95
CA GLU A 152 4.31 16.67 -12.81
C GLU A 152 5.69 16.00 -12.66
N LYS A 153 6.78 16.78 -12.66
CA LYS A 153 8.13 16.25 -12.39
C LYS A 153 8.23 15.56 -11.04
N ALA A 154 7.68 16.16 -9.99
CA ALA A 154 7.68 15.56 -8.66
C ALA A 154 6.90 14.23 -8.63
N TYR A 155 5.81 14.18 -9.37
CA TYR A 155 5.00 12.98 -9.49
C TYR A 155 5.69 11.90 -10.36
N ALA A 156 6.39 12.31 -11.44
CA ALA A 156 7.24 11.43 -12.23
C ALA A 156 8.38 10.83 -11.37
N LYS A 157 9.02 11.64 -10.53
CA LYS A 157 10.00 11.14 -9.55
C LYS A 157 9.39 10.08 -8.62
N LEU A 158 8.17 10.29 -8.16
CA LEU A 158 7.46 9.38 -7.27
C LEU A 158 7.21 8.02 -7.94
N HIS A 159 6.94 8.02 -9.26
CA HIS A 159 6.75 6.83 -10.08
C HIS A 159 8.08 6.24 -10.61
N GLY A 160 9.11 7.05 -10.72
CA GLY A 160 10.48 6.67 -11.10
C GLY A 160 10.99 7.26 -12.41
N SER A 161 10.12 7.58 -13.37
CA SER A 161 10.43 8.32 -14.60
C SER A 161 9.14 8.96 -15.14
N TYR A 162 9.26 9.84 -16.13
CA TYR A 162 8.08 10.34 -16.86
C TYR A 162 7.38 9.20 -17.62
N GLU A 163 8.14 8.27 -18.24
CA GLU A 163 7.59 7.11 -18.93
C GLU A 163 6.71 6.24 -18.02
N ASP A 164 7.05 6.12 -16.73
CA ASP A 164 6.25 5.35 -15.76
C ASP A 164 4.89 6.01 -15.46
N MET A 165 4.62 7.21 -15.96
CA MET A 165 3.32 7.89 -15.91
C MET A 165 2.49 7.70 -17.18
N GLU A 166 3.05 7.11 -18.25
CA GLU A 166 2.30 6.81 -19.47
C GLU A 166 1.20 5.78 -19.19
N GLY A 167 -0.05 6.22 -19.28
CA GLY A 167 -1.21 5.42 -18.89
C GLY A 167 -1.38 5.27 -17.38
N GLY A 168 -2.60 5.40 -16.91
CA GLY A 168 -2.96 5.30 -15.49
C GLY A 168 -4.45 5.55 -15.27
N LYS A 169 -4.85 5.57 -14.02
CA LYS A 169 -6.24 5.81 -13.62
C LYS A 169 -6.37 7.13 -12.86
N ILE A 170 -7.37 7.94 -13.20
CA ILE A 170 -7.67 9.22 -12.53
C ILE A 170 -7.77 9.02 -11.02
N GLN A 171 -8.43 7.93 -10.60
CA GLN A 171 -8.61 7.59 -9.19
C GLN A 171 -7.29 7.46 -8.42
N ASP A 172 -6.23 6.97 -9.06
CA ASP A 172 -4.93 6.79 -8.41
C ASP A 172 -4.29 8.13 -8.07
N ALA A 173 -4.33 9.08 -9.02
CA ALA A 173 -3.86 10.44 -8.77
C ALA A 173 -4.74 11.18 -7.75
N LEU A 174 -6.07 11.05 -7.84
CA LEU A 174 -6.99 11.65 -6.86
C LEU A 174 -6.71 11.15 -5.43
N VAL A 175 -6.44 9.87 -5.26
CA VAL A 175 -6.08 9.31 -3.95
C VAL A 175 -4.72 9.84 -3.48
N ASP A 176 -3.73 9.93 -4.36
CA ASP A 176 -2.40 10.47 -4.02
C ASP A 176 -2.43 11.97 -3.67
N PHE A 177 -3.39 12.71 -4.21
CA PHE A 177 -3.58 14.14 -3.90
C PHE A 177 -4.38 14.39 -2.62
N THR A 178 -5.21 13.44 -2.21
CA THR A 178 -6.22 13.71 -1.17
C THR A 178 -6.10 12.80 0.05
N GLY A 179 -5.50 11.62 -0.12
CA GLY A 179 -5.65 10.54 0.87
C GLY A 179 -7.07 10.00 0.95
N GLY A 180 -7.94 10.39 0.01
CA GLY A 180 -9.33 9.98 -0.06
C GLY A 180 -9.52 8.52 -0.45
N ILE A 181 -10.77 8.12 -0.59
CA ILE A 181 -11.16 6.81 -1.12
C ILE A 181 -11.69 6.97 -2.52
N SER A 182 -11.20 6.14 -3.42
CA SER A 182 -11.74 6.06 -4.77
C SER A 182 -12.86 5.04 -4.89
N GLU A 183 -13.87 5.38 -5.68
CA GLU A 183 -14.90 4.46 -6.20
C GLU A 183 -14.90 4.56 -7.73
N CYS A 184 -14.91 3.42 -8.41
CA CYS A 184 -15.05 3.36 -9.86
C CYS A 184 -16.42 2.80 -10.22
N ILE A 185 -17.14 3.52 -11.08
CA ILE A 185 -18.44 3.12 -11.60
C ILE A 185 -18.25 2.71 -13.05
N ASP A 186 -18.47 1.45 -13.35
CA ASP A 186 -18.50 0.91 -14.70
C ASP A 186 -19.76 1.43 -15.42
N LEU A 187 -19.54 2.12 -16.54
CA LEU A 187 -20.59 2.66 -17.39
C LEU A 187 -20.75 1.85 -18.68
N GLU A 188 -19.90 0.88 -18.98
CA GLU A 188 -20.03 0.02 -20.18
C GLU A 188 -21.26 -0.86 -20.07
N ASP A 189 -21.42 -1.55 -18.94
CA ASP A 189 -22.61 -2.36 -18.68
C ASP A 189 -23.77 -1.48 -18.19
N LYS A 190 -24.55 -0.94 -19.09
CA LYS A 190 -25.70 -0.07 -18.78
C LYS A 190 -26.70 -0.69 -17.81
N SER A 191 -26.72 -2.02 -17.70
CA SER A 191 -27.61 -2.73 -16.76
C SER A 191 -27.16 -2.60 -15.30
N LYS A 192 -25.88 -2.33 -15.06
CA LYS A 192 -25.26 -2.14 -13.75
C LYS A 192 -25.24 -0.69 -13.31
N VAL A 193 -25.45 0.26 -14.21
CA VAL A 193 -25.48 1.68 -13.88
C VAL A 193 -26.61 1.97 -12.89
N PRO A 194 -26.33 2.58 -11.70
CA PRO A 194 -27.36 2.89 -10.74
C PRO A 194 -28.42 3.86 -11.31
N LYS A 195 -29.70 3.55 -11.15
CA LYS A 195 -30.80 4.38 -11.68
C LYS A 195 -30.79 5.82 -11.14
N ASN A 196 -30.23 6.04 -9.97
CA ASN A 196 -30.09 7.33 -9.31
C ASN A 196 -28.66 7.87 -9.41
N LEU A 197 -27.88 7.47 -10.43
CA LEU A 197 -26.47 7.86 -10.55
C LEU A 197 -26.31 9.38 -10.61
N PHE A 198 -27.12 10.07 -11.41
CA PHE A 198 -27.02 11.53 -11.50
C PHE A 198 -27.18 12.24 -10.14
N GLU A 199 -28.22 11.86 -9.38
CA GLU A 199 -28.48 12.39 -8.04
C GLU A 199 -27.34 12.05 -7.07
N THR A 200 -26.75 10.88 -7.22
CA THR A 200 -25.58 10.46 -6.43
C THR A 200 -24.37 11.32 -6.77
N LEU A 201 -24.09 11.54 -8.05
CA LEU A 201 -23.00 12.40 -8.51
C LEU A 201 -23.19 13.85 -8.04
N GLU A 202 -24.40 14.41 -8.21
CA GLU A 202 -24.72 15.78 -7.79
C GLU A 202 -24.52 15.94 -6.26
N LYS A 203 -25.04 15.01 -5.46
CA LYS A 203 -24.84 15.01 -4.00
C LYS A 203 -23.35 14.91 -3.63
N THR A 204 -22.64 13.99 -4.25
CA THR A 204 -21.22 13.71 -3.99
C THR A 204 -20.35 14.91 -4.39
N PHE A 205 -20.65 15.55 -5.53
CA PHE A 205 -19.99 16.79 -5.98
C PHE A 205 -20.17 17.93 -4.97
N ASN A 206 -21.39 18.11 -4.48
CA ASN A 206 -21.71 19.11 -3.46
C ASN A 206 -21.06 18.81 -2.09
N MET A 207 -20.59 17.58 -1.87
CA MET A 207 -19.80 17.18 -0.69
C MET A 207 -18.29 17.36 -0.93
N ASN A 208 -17.86 18.09 -1.95
CA ASN A 208 -16.46 18.31 -2.36
C ASN A 208 -15.70 17.03 -2.74
N SER A 209 -16.38 15.96 -3.12
CA SER A 209 -15.70 14.82 -3.72
C SER A 209 -15.21 15.17 -5.11
N MET A 210 -14.04 14.68 -5.45
CA MET A 210 -13.45 14.88 -6.77
C MET A 210 -13.91 13.81 -7.73
N MET A 211 -14.04 14.16 -9.01
CA MET A 211 -14.59 13.27 -10.00
C MET A 211 -13.87 13.39 -11.33
N GLY A 212 -13.75 12.24 -12.00
CA GLY A 212 -13.33 12.16 -13.37
C GLY A 212 -14.09 11.10 -14.13
N CYS A 213 -13.92 11.07 -15.42
CA CYS A 213 -14.48 10.04 -16.28
C CYS A 213 -13.52 9.74 -17.44
N SER A 214 -13.65 8.57 -18.02
CA SER A 214 -12.81 8.16 -19.13
C SER A 214 -13.59 7.34 -20.16
N ILE A 215 -13.06 7.32 -21.37
CA ILE A 215 -13.54 6.48 -22.48
C ILE A 215 -12.46 5.45 -22.74
N SER A 216 -12.74 4.18 -22.50
CA SER A 216 -11.81 3.08 -22.77
C SER A 216 -11.64 2.90 -24.29
N LYS A 217 -10.47 2.41 -24.68
CA LYS A 217 -10.21 2.01 -26.05
C LYS A 217 -10.76 0.61 -26.31
N SER A 218 -11.34 0.34 -27.48
CA SER A 218 -11.74 -1.02 -27.87
C SER A 218 -10.53 -1.86 -28.24
N ASP A 219 -10.54 -3.16 -27.90
CA ASP A 219 -9.46 -4.12 -28.21
C ASP A 219 -9.21 -4.29 -29.72
N ASP A 220 -10.16 -3.89 -30.56
CA ASP A 220 -10.06 -3.97 -32.03
C ASP A 220 -9.23 -2.86 -32.68
N ASP A 221 -8.84 -1.81 -31.91
CA ASP A 221 -8.06 -0.68 -32.39
C ASP A 221 -6.55 -0.97 -32.40
N ASN A 222 -6.12 -1.83 -33.34
CA ASN A 222 -4.72 -2.26 -33.52
C ASN A 222 -3.75 -1.15 -34.03
N GLY A 223 -4.11 0.13 -33.96
CA GLY A 223 -3.41 1.23 -34.62
C GLY A 223 -2.31 1.93 -33.83
N GLY A 224 -1.81 1.40 -32.73
CA GLY A 224 -0.59 1.94 -32.07
C GLY A 224 -0.68 3.35 -31.42
N GLN A 225 -1.75 4.11 -31.65
CA GLN A 225 -2.02 5.37 -30.97
C GLN A 225 -2.76 5.13 -29.66
N TRP A 226 -2.31 5.78 -28.57
CA TRP A 226 -2.92 5.64 -27.25
C TRP A 226 -4.32 6.28 -27.19
N GLU A 227 -4.55 7.36 -27.92
CA GLU A 227 -5.78 8.14 -27.95
C GLU A 227 -6.32 8.22 -29.38
N THR A 228 -7.64 8.05 -29.55
CA THR A 228 -8.31 8.03 -30.87
C THR A 228 -9.47 9.01 -30.86
N GLU A 229 -9.49 9.95 -31.82
CA GLU A 229 -10.58 10.89 -32.01
C GLU A 229 -11.86 10.19 -32.45
N LEU A 230 -12.97 10.56 -31.81
CA LEU A 230 -14.31 10.10 -32.15
C LEU A 230 -15.04 11.15 -32.97
N ASP A 231 -16.02 10.76 -33.80
CA ASP A 231 -16.80 11.64 -34.69
C ASP A 231 -17.50 12.80 -33.93
N ASN A 232 -17.69 12.67 -32.62
CA ASN A 232 -18.39 13.63 -31.77
C ASN A 232 -17.45 14.62 -31.07
N GLY A 233 -16.13 14.62 -31.37
CA GLY A 233 -15.11 15.50 -30.79
C GLY A 233 -14.55 15.02 -29.46
N LEU A 234 -14.96 13.84 -28.96
CA LEU A 234 -14.35 13.19 -27.79
C LEU A 234 -13.20 12.26 -28.23
N TYR A 235 -12.42 11.77 -27.25
CA TYR A 235 -11.30 10.87 -27.50
C TYR A 235 -11.42 9.59 -26.70
N ALA A 236 -11.26 8.45 -27.35
CA ALA A 236 -11.11 7.14 -26.72
C ALA A 236 -9.66 6.98 -26.22
N GLY A 237 -9.47 6.22 -25.13
CA GLY A 237 -8.18 6.11 -24.43
C GLY A 237 -7.84 7.35 -23.60
N HIS A 238 -8.80 8.22 -23.31
CA HIS A 238 -8.59 9.54 -22.73
C HIS A 238 -9.42 9.77 -21.48
N ALA A 239 -8.87 10.62 -20.59
CA ALA A 239 -9.44 10.96 -19.29
C ALA A 239 -9.90 12.41 -19.24
N TYR A 240 -11.01 12.67 -18.57
CA TYR A 240 -11.63 13.99 -18.42
C TYR A 240 -11.94 14.28 -16.95
N SER A 241 -11.77 15.53 -16.49
CA SER A 241 -12.27 15.96 -15.18
C SER A 241 -13.76 16.27 -15.25
N ILE A 242 -14.52 15.97 -14.20
CA ILE A 242 -15.88 16.46 -14.00
C ILE A 242 -15.77 17.73 -13.14
N THR A 243 -15.99 18.89 -13.76
CA THR A 243 -15.81 20.22 -13.12
C THR A 243 -17.11 20.88 -12.72
N GLY A 244 -18.26 20.28 -13.07
CA GLY A 244 -19.57 20.79 -12.68
C GLY A 244 -20.69 19.79 -12.92
N ILE A 245 -21.74 19.88 -12.12
CA ILE A 245 -22.98 19.11 -12.27
C ILE A 245 -24.16 20.03 -12.02
N ALA A 246 -25.14 20.04 -12.91
CA ALA A 246 -26.29 20.93 -12.79
C ALA A 246 -27.55 20.35 -13.41
N THR A 247 -28.71 20.79 -12.87
CA THR A 247 -30.01 20.61 -13.52
C THR A 247 -30.47 21.96 -14.05
N VAL A 248 -30.61 22.09 -15.37
CA VAL A 248 -30.97 23.32 -16.08
C VAL A 248 -32.42 23.25 -16.54
N LYS A 249 -33.13 24.39 -16.45
CA LYS A 249 -34.49 24.53 -16.94
C LYS A 249 -34.46 25.36 -18.21
N THR A 250 -35.06 24.84 -19.27
CA THR A 250 -35.25 25.57 -20.54
C THR A 250 -36.59 26.33 -20.56
N GLY A 251 -36.71 27.29 -21.48
CA GLY A 251 -37.92 28.13 -21.61
C GLY A 251 -39.22 27.38 -21.86
N ASP A 252 -39.16 26.12 -22.34
CA ASP A 252 -40.29 25.18 -22.48
C ASP A 252 -40.61 24.44 -21.17
N ALA A 253 -40.03 24.86 -20.06
CA ALA A 253 -40.16 24.29 -18.72
C ALA A 253 -39.60 22.86 -18.53
N LYS A 254 -38.88 22.29 -19.50
CA LYS A 254 -38.20 21.00 -19.34
C LYS A 254 -36.96 21.17 -18.48
N ARG A 255 -36.64 20.10 -17.72
CA ARG A 255 -35.42 20.01 -16.93
C ARG A 255 -34.45 19.09 -17.61
N HIS A 256 -33.20 19.52 -17.68
CA HIS A 256 -32.10 18.78 -18.31
C HIS A 256 -30.98 18.61 -17.30
N LYS A 257 -30.49 17.39 -17.15
CA LYS A 257 -29.36 17.00 -16.32
C LYS A 257 -28.09 17.17 -17.12
N LEU A 258 -27.14 17.95 -16.64
CA LEU A 258 -25.91 18.29 -17.35
C LEU A 258 -24.69 18.02 -16.48
N LEU A 259 -23.59 17.62 -17.14
CA LEU A 259 -22.25 17.61 -16.55
C LEU A 259 -21.38 18.61 -17.30
N ARG A 260 -20.47 19.28 -16.59
CA ARG A 260 -19.40 20.06 -17.16
C ARG A 260 -18.11 19.26 -17.07
N LEU A 261 -17.46 19.06 -18.18
CA LEU A 261 -16.25 18.28 -18.31
C LEU A 261 -15.10 19.15 -18.79
N ARG A 262 -13.86 18.78 -18.44
CA ARG A 262 -12.66 19.41 -18.96
C ARG A 262 -11.74 18.39 -19.59
N ASN A 263 -11.34 18.62 -20.84
CA ASN A 263 -10.28 17.93 -21.53
C ASN A 263 -8.92 18.46 -21.02
N PRO A 264 -8.00 17.59 -20.56
CA PRO A 264 -6.64 17.97 -20.10
C PRO A 264 -5.82 18.73 -21.13
N TRP A 265 -6.15 18.63 -22.43
CA TRP A 265 -5.44 19.32 -23.49
C TRP A 265 -5.75 20.83 -23.58
N GLY A 266 -6.82 21.29 -22.90
CA GLY A 266 -7.26 22.67 -22.99
C GLY A 266 -7.98 23.00 -24.32
N TYR A 267 -8.31 22.03 -25.14
CA TYR A 267 -9.05 22.13 -26.41
C TYR A 267 -9.66 20.76 -26.76
N CYS A 268 -10.38 20.65 -27.88
CA CYS A 268 -11.15 19.47 -28.29
C CYS A 268 -12.32 19.16 -27.38
N GLU A 269 -13.50 19.60 -27.79
CA GLU A 269 -14.71 19.61 -27.00
C GLU A 269 -15.84 18.84 -27.70
N TRP A 270 -16.84 18.47 -26.89
CA TRP A 270 -18.09 17.84 -27.35
C TRP A 270 -18.82 18.64 -28.43
N ASN A 271 -19.14 18.02 -29.56
CA ASN A 271 -19.80 18.64 -30.69
C ASN A 271 -21.33 18.44 -30.71
N GLY A 272 -21.88 17.72 -29.73
CA GLY A 272 -23.29 17.38 -29.69
C GLY A 272 -24.16 18.41 -28.94
N LEU A 273 -25.36 17.96 -28.55
CA LEU A 273 -26.29 18.78 -27.81
C LEU A 273 -25.67 19.23 -26.48
N TRP A 274 -25.85 20.49 -26.08
CA TRP A 274 -25.26 21.17 -24.92
C TRP A 274 -23.77 21.53 -25.05
N GLY A 275 -23.08 21.19 -26.15
CA GLY A 275 -21.76 21.77 -26.43
C GLY A 275 -21.79 23.28 -26.47
N ASP A 276 -20.72 23.92 -26.08
CA ASP A 276 -20.64 25.37 -25.84
C ASP A 276 -19.60 26.14 -26.68
N LYS A 277 -18.99 25.47 -27.67
CA LYS A 277 -18.17 26.17 -28.68
C LYS A 277 -18.86 27.36 -29.30
N PRO A 278 -18.13 28.34 -29.93
CA PRO A 278 -18.71 29.53 -30.54
C PRO A 278 -19.88 29.29 -31.51
N GLN A 279 -19.99 28.07 -32.05
CA GLN A 279 -21.13 27.61 -32.85
C GLN A 279 -22.07 26.73 -32.05
N ALA A 280 -22.12 26.94 -30.74
CA ALA A 280 -22.77 26.13 -29.75
C ALA A 280 -24.22 25.77 -30.10
N SER A 281 -24.65 24.67 -29.52
CA SER A 281 -26.01 24.17 -29.63
C SER A 281 -27.07 25.24 -29.34
N PRO A 282 -28.06 25.45 -30.23
CA PRO A 282 -29.12 26.43 -30.06
C PRO A 282 -29.91 26.29 -28.74
N ILE A 283 -29.82 25.16 -28.07
CA ILE A 283 -30.51 24.90 -26.81
C ILE A 283 -30.11 25.89 -25.70
N TRP A 284 -28.88 26.40 -25.70
CA TRP A 284 -28.41 27.42 -24.78
C TRP A 284 -29.17 28.76 -24.90
N ASN A 285 -29.78 29.03 -26.06
CA ASN A 285 -30.63 30.22 -26.23
C ASN A 285 -31.94 30.11 -25.45
N MET A 286 -32.33 28.91 -25.02
CA MET A 286 -33.51 28.66 -24.21
C MET A 286 -33.24 28.72 -22.70
N VAL A 287 -31.98 28.92 -22.29
CA VAL A 287 -31.56 29.06 -20.91
C VAL A 287 -31.42 30.54 -20.57
N ASP A 288 -31.99 30.95 -19.43
CA ASP A 288 -31.94 32.37 -19.01
C ASP A 288 -30.51 32.79 -18.60
N VAL A 289 -30.25 34.08 -18.70
CA VAL A 289 -28.91 34.68 -18.48
C VAL A 289 -28.41 34.41 -17.06
N LYS A 290 -29.26 34.54 -16.04
CA LYS A 290 -28.85 34.31 -14.63
C LYS A 290 -28.41 32.86 -14.39
N THR A 291 -29.08 31.91 -15.04
CA THR A 291 -28.69 30.51 -14.97
C THR A 291 -27.33 30.28 -15.64
N LYS A 292 -27.11 30.88 -16.83
CA LYS A 292 -25.80 30.83 -17.51
C LYS A 292 -24.67 31.43 -16.65
N GLU A 293 -24.88 32.59 -16.07
CA GLU A 293 -23.93 33.25 -15.17
C GLU A 293 -23.62 32.38 -13.95
N LYS A 294 -24.64 31.78 -13.31
CA LYS A 294 -24.49 30.87 -12.17
C LYS A 294 -23.67 29.61 -12.53
N LEU A 295 -23.82 29.12 -13.75
CA LEU A 295 -23.11 27.96 -14.26
C LEU A 295 -21.68 28.30 -14.68
N GLY A 296 -21.30 29.57 -14.76
CA GLY A 296 -20.05 29.98 -15.35
C GLY A 296 -19.95 29.59 -16.83
N PHE A 297 -21.08 29.65 -17.56
CA PHE A 297 -21.12 29.29 -18.98
C PHE A 297 -20.26 30.26 -19.81
N GLN A 298 -19.32 29.72 -20.56
CA GLN A 298 -18.48 30.43 -21.51
C GLN A 298 -18.62 29.72 -22.88
N SER A 299 -18.73 30.52 -23.94
CA SER A 299 -18.77 30.00 -25.30
C SER A 299 -17.40 30.15 -25.96
N GLU A 300 -16.45 29.32 -25.55
CA GLU A 300 -15.06 29.36 -25.95
C GLU A 300 -14.54 27.92 -26.17
N ASP A 301 -13.54 27.74 -27.02
CA ASP A 301 -12.85 26.45 -27.18
C ASP A 301 -11.65 26.42 -26.22
N ASN A 302 -11.92 26.20 -24.94
CA ASN A 302 -10.94 26.20 -23.85
C ASN A 302 -10.78 24.86 -23.17
N GLY A 303 -11.33 23.79 -23.80
CA GLY A 303 -11.32 22.41 -23.32
C GLY A 303 -12.34 22.10 -22.23
N GLU A 304 -13.12 23.10 -21.74
CA GLU A 304 -14.18 22.85 -20.76
C GLU A 304 -15.55 22.99 -21.47
N PHE A 305 -16.37 21.98 -21.40
CA PHE A 305 -17.63 21.91 -22.13
C PHE A 305 -18.74 21.25 -21.30
N TRP A 306 -19.98 21.59 -21.68
CA TRP A 306 -21.17 20.95 -21.13
C TRP A 306 -21.66 19.80 -22.01
N ILE A 307 -22.17 18.71 -21.38
CA ILE A 307 -22.75 17.56 -22.04
C ILE A 307 -24.01 17.12 -21.30
N GLY A 308 -25.02 16.65 -22.04
CA GLY A 308 -26.21 16.03 -21.46
C GLY A 308 -25.86 14.75 -20.73
N TYR A 309 -26.53 14.48 -19.60
CA TYR A 309 -26.29 13.26 -18.82
C TYR A 309 -26.50 11.97 -19.66
N ASP A 310 -27.53 11.96 -20.49
CA ASP A 310 -27.80 10.79 -21.35
C ASP A 310 -26.72 10.58 -22.41
N ASP A 311 -26.21 11.67 -23.00
CA ASP A 311 -25.08 11.62 -23.93
C ASP A 311 -23.78 11.22 -23.21
N TRP A 312 -23.58 11.72 -22.01
CA TRP A 312 -22.41 11.32 -21.19
C TRP A 312 -22.44 9.82 -20.88
N ILE A 313 -23.56 9.28 -20.36
CA ILE A 313 -23.73 7.85 -20.13
C ILE A 313 -23.51 7.03 -21.41
N ALA A 314 -23.95 7.54 -22.58
CA ALA A 314 -23.82 6.82 -23.83
C ALA A 314 -22.36 6.69 -24.32
N ASN A 315 -21.53 7.71 -24.04
CA ASN A 315 -20.19 7.81 -24.62
C ASN A 315 -19.07 7.39 -23.65
N TYR A 316 -19.24 7.56 -22.34
CA TYR A 316 -18.20 7.26 -21.35
C TYR A 316 -18.31 5.82 -20.85
N THR A 317 -17.15 5.23 -20.51
CA THR A 317 -17.03 3.83 -20.07
C THR A 317 -16.83 3.70 -18.58
N GLU A 318 -16.18 4.69 -17.95
CA GLU A 318 -15.90 4.70 -16.50
C GLU A 318 -16.16 6.08 -15.91
N CYS A 319 -16.64 6.11 -14.66
CA CYS A 319 -16.69 7.30 -13.83
C CYS A 319 -15.98 7.01 -12.51
N GLN A 320 -14.97 7.82 -12.19
CA GLN A 320 -14.18 7.70 -10.99
C GLN A 320 -14.54 8.80 -10.00
N LEU A 321 -14.78 8.43 -8.76
CA LEU A 321 -15.07 9.31 -7.65
C LEU A 321 -13.96 9.20 -6.61
N CYS A 322 -13.60 10.30 -5.97
CA CYS A 322 -12.73 10.29 -4.81
C CYS A 322 -13.35 11.06 -3.66
N HIS A 323 -13.65 10.33 -2.59
CA HIS A 323 -14.22 10.89 -1.36
C HIS A 323 -13.10 11.32 -0.43
N LEU A 324 -13.18 12.55 0.09
CA LEU A 324 -12.15 13.07 0.99
C LEU A 324 -12.11 12.29 2.30
N SER A 325 -10.90 11.93 2.72
CA SER A 325 -10.67 11.38 4.05
C SER A 325 -10.89 12.43 5.13
N PRO A 326 -11.34 12.06 6.34
CA PRO A 326 -11.44 12.97 7.49
C PRO A 326 -10.15 13.73 7.80
N ASN A 327 -9.00 13.14 7.48
CA ASN A 327 -7.68 13.74 7.71
C ASN A 327 -7.31 14.81 6.67
N ALA A 328 -7.98 14.85 5.53
CA ALA A 328 -7.78 15.85 4.48
C ALA A 328 -8.54 17.14 4.75
N LEU A 329 -9.61 17.08 5.55
CA LEU A 329 -10.36 18.25 6.02
C LEU A 329 -9.88 18.65 7.41
N THR A 330 -9.47 19.89 7.59
CA THR A 330 -9.26 20.40 8.96
C THR A 330 -10.59 20.44 9.71
N ALA A 331 -10.56 20.24 11.03
CA ALA A 331 -11.76 20.31 11.85
C ALA A 331 -12.54 21.63 11.65
N ALA A 332 -11.84 22.75 11.44
CA ALA A 332 -12.42 24.06 11.17
C ALA A 332 -13.25 24.07 9.86
N VAL A 333 -12.71 23.47 8.78
CA VAL A 333 -13.42 23.41 7.49
C VAL A 333 -14.65 22.49 7.59
N ALA A 334 -14.55 21.41 8.35
CA ALA A 334 -15.67 20.51 8.59
C ALA A 334 -16.79 21.20 9.38
N GLU A 335 -16.44 21.98 10.38
CA GLU A 335 -17.41 22.77 11.19
C GLU A 335 -18.06 23.88 10.37
N GLU A 336 -17.27 24.62 9.56
CA GLU A 336 -17.75 25.70 8.70
C GLU A 336 -18.67 25.20 7.58
N THR A 337 -18.36 24.03 6.99
CA THR A 337 -19.14 23.50 5.87
C THR A 337 -20.35 22.66 6.30
N GLY A 338 -20.45 22.29 7.57
CA GLY A 338 -21.52 21.43 8.12
C GLY A 338 -21.55 20.02 7.51
N LYS A 339 -20.43 19.55 6.94
CA LYS A 339 -20.36 18.28 6.22
C LYS A 339 -20.12 17.11 7.18
N SER A 340 -20.78 15.99 6.91
CA SER A 340 -20.56 14.73 7.62
C SER A 340 -19.15 14.21 7.32
N ILE A 341 -18.36 14.00 8.37
CA ILE A 341 -17.01 13.46 8.26
C ILE A 341 -17.08 11.95 8.48
N TRP A 342 -16.55 11.18 7.53
CA TRP A 342 -16.39 9.74 7.67
C TRP A 342 -15.39 9.39 8.76
N GLN A 343 -15.71 8.40 9.57
CA GLN A 343 -14.73 7.78 10.48
C GLN A 343 -13.91 6.75 9.73
N ILE A 344 -12.59 6.78 9.95
CA ILE A 344 -11.65 5.90 9.24
C ILE A 344 -10.87 5.04 10.22
N ASN A 345 -10.69 3.77 9.87
CA ASN A 345 -9.72 2.87 10.47
C ASN A 345 -8.80 2.33 9.38
N GLU A 346 -7.50 2.45 9.61
CA GLU A 346 -6.45 2.03 8.68
C GLU A 346 -5.65 0.87 9.27
N HIS A 347 -5.45 -0.17 8.47
CA HIS A 347 -4.69 -1.35 8.86
C HIS A 347 -3.68 -1.72 7.78
N HIS A 348 -2.39 -1.62 8.11
CA HIS A 348 -1.34 -2.17 7.28
C HIS A 348 -1.22 -3.68 7.53
N GLY A 349 -1.20 -4.46 6.47
CA GLY A 349 -1.06 -5.91 6.53
C GLY A 349 -0.18 -6.44 5.40
N SER A 350 0.01 -7.76 5.40
CA SER A 350 0.78 -8.41 4.33
C SER A 350 0.25 -9.81 4.05
N TRP A 351 0.31 -10.19 2.79
CA TRP A 351 0.20 -11.58 2.36
C TRP A 351 1.60 -12.18 2.35
N VAL A 352 1.77 -13.30 3.04
CA VAL A 352 3.04 -14.00 3.16
C VAL A 352 2.81 -15.45 2.76
N SER A 353 3.55 -15.93 1.78
CA SER A 353 3.45 -17.28 1.26
C SER A 353 3.58 -18.32 2.37
N GLY A 354 2.73 -19.35 2.36
CA GLY A 354 2.65 -20.38 3.37
C GLY A 354 2.10 -19.94 4.74
N LEU A 355 1.80 -18.65 4.96
CA LEU A 355 1.36 -18.15 6.26
C LEU A 355 0.03 -17.39 6.21
N SER A 356 -0.10 -16.43 5.30
CA SER A 356 -1.26 -15.54 5.20
C SER A 356 -1.66 -15.18 3.78
N ALA A 357 -1.04 -15.79 2.77
CA ALA A 357 -1.36 -15.64 1.36
C ALA A 357 -2.25 -16.81 0.89
N GLY A 358 -3.47 -16.90 1.44
CA GLY A 358 -4.40 -17.98 1.14
C GLY A 358 -5.12 -17.86 -0.20
N GLY A 359 -4.99 -16.72 -0.89
CA GLY A 359 -5.69 -16.42 -2.14
C GLY A 359 -7.20 -16.29 -1.97
N CYS A 360 -7.93 -16.26 -3.09
CA CYS A 360 -9.38 -16.05 -3.10
C CYS A 360 -10.20 -17.33 -2.83
N GLY A 361 -9.56 -18.46 -2.56
CA GLY A 361 -10.24 -19.72 -2.26
C GLY A 361 -10.87 -20.40 -3.47
N ASN A 362 -10.28 -20.26 -4.65
CA ASN A 362 -10.64 -21.05 -5.81
C ASN A 362 -10.29 -22.52 -5.60
N ALA A 363 -11.12 -23.44 -6.14
CA ALA A 363 -10.85 -24.86 -6.08
C ALA A 363 -9.46 -25.22 -6.68
N PRO A 364 -8.69 -26.13 -6.07
CA PRO A 364 -9.00 -26.97 -4.90
C PRO A 364 -8.68 -26.33 -3.53
N ASP A 365 -8.32 -25.08 -3.47
CA ASP A 365 -7.74 -24.38 -2.30
C ASP A 365 -8.79 -23.62 -1.46
N GLU A 366 -10.06 -24.01 -1.49
CA GLU A 366 -11.18 -23.30 -0.82
C GLU A 366 -10.93 -23.03 0.68
N ASP A 367 -10.32 -23.96 1.39
CA ASP A 367 -10.07 -23.83 2.83
C ASP A 367 -8.93 -22.83 3.14
N MET A 368 -8.01 -22.61 2.18
CA MET A 368 -6.91 -21.65 2.33
C MET A 368 -7.37 -20.19 2.39
N LEU A 369 -8.57 -19.88 1.91
CA LEU A 369 -9.19 -18.56 2.09
C LEU A 369 -9.14 -18.10 3.55
N TYR A 370 -9.32 -19.03 4.50
CA TYR A 370 -9.36 -18.73 5.93
C TYR A 370 -7.96 -18.47 6.53
N ASP A 371 -6.88 -18.69 5.79
CA ASP A 371 -5.51 -18.34 6.19
C ASP A 371 -5.21 -16.85 6.01
N ASN A 372 -5.92 -16.18 5.12
CA ASN A 372 -5.76 -14.73 4.91
C ASN A 372 -5.94 -13.93 6.21
N PRO A 373 -5.41 -12.71 6.28
CA PRO A 373 -5.67 -11.81 7.40
C PRO A 373 -7.16 -11.59 7.61
N GLN A 374 -7.59 -11.55 8.86
CA GLN A 374 -8.99 -11.38 9.25
C GLN A 374 -9.14 -10.11 10.07
N TYR A 375 -10.04 -9.21 9.67
CA TYR A 375 -10.32 -7.96 10.37
C TYR A 375 -11.76 -7.95 10.85
N ARG A 376 -11.95 -7.90 12.18
CA ARG A 376 -13.28 -7.82 12.78
C ARG A 376 -13.78 -6.38 12.76
N VAL A 377 -15.02 -6.22 12.38
CA VAL A 377 -15.74 -4.94 12.28
C VAL A 377 -17.07 -5.09 12.99
N GLU A 378 -17.38 -4.20 13.93
CA GLU A 378 -18.67 -4.15 14.61
C GLU A 378 -19.41 -2.89 14.20
N LEU A 379 -20.51 -3.04 13.46
CA LEU A 379 -21.35 -1.93 13.01
C LEU A 379 -22.47 -1.67 14.02
N GLU A 380 -22.63 -0.40 14.37
CA GLU A 380 -23.69 0.11 15.21
C GLU A 380 -24.56 1.09 14.44
N ASP A 381 -25.84 1.11 14.72
CA ASP A 381 -26.79 2.04 14.13
C ASP A 381 -26.47 3.50 14.53
N VAL A 382 -26.51 4.39 13.53
CA VAL A 382 -26.19 5.82 13.71
C VAL A 382 -27.41 6.58 14.24
N ASN A 383 -28.60 6.23 13.79
CA ASN A 383 -29.86 6.92 14.11
C ASN A 383 -30.88 5.95 14.69
N THR A 384 -31.00 5.92 16.02
CA THR A 384 -32.03 5.12 16.70
C THR A 384 -33.45 5.63 16.47
N ASP A 385 -33.62 6.78 15.82
CA ASP A 385 -34.92 7.49 15.68
C ASP A 385 -35.49 7.44 14.26
N ASP A 386 -34.80 6.80 13.29
CA ASP A 386 -35.30 6.57 11.94
C ASP A 386 -35.75 5.13 11.71
N GLU A 387 -36.60 4.90 10.70
CA GLU A 387 -37.08 3.57 10.33
C GLU A 387 -36.04 2.70 9.61
N CYS A 388 -34.82 3.21 9.40
CA CYS A 388 -33.75 2.57 8.61
C CYS A 388 -32.54 2.19 9.48
N ASP A 389 -32.49 0.93 9.94
CA ASP A 389 -31.34 0.38 10.68
C ASP A 389 -30.11 0.08 9.80
N ASP A 390 -29.98 0.62 8.58
CA ASP A 390 -28.85 0.27 7.69
C ASP A 390 -27.64 1.18 7.93
N CYS A 391 -26.51 0.56 8.26
CA CYS A 391 -25.20 1.22 8.38
C CYS A 391 -24.49 1.22 7.03
N THR A 392 -23.88 2.35 6.64
CA THR A 392 -23.00 2.40 5.47
C THR A 392 -21.60 1.99 5.85
N LEU A 393 -21.07 1.01 5.15
CA LEU A 393 -19.69 0.52 5.27
C LEU A 393 -18.97 0.67 3.92
N ILE A 394 -17.89 1.47 3.89
CA ILE A 394 -17.00 1.50 2.72
C ILE A 394 -15.71 0.80 3.09
N ILE A 395 -15.29 -0.12 2.24
CA ILE A 395 -14.05 -0.88 2.40
C ILE A 395 -13.17 -0.56 1.20
N SER A 396 -11.96 -0.13 1.45
CA SER A 396 -10.94 0.08 0.44
C SER A 396 -9.73 -0.80 0.78
N LEU A 397 -9.29 -1.57 -0.18
CA LEU A 397 -8.08 -2.37 -0.10
C LEU A 397 -7.10 -1.88 -1.15
N MET A 398 -5.91 -1.47 -0.73
CA MET A 398 -4.85 -0.93 -1.57
C MET A 398 -3.61 -1.82 -1.48
N GLU A 399 -3.01 -2.14 -2.63
CA GLU A 399 -1.68 -2.75 -2.69
C GLU A 399 -0.60 -1.70 -2.47
N GLU A 400 0.50 -2.08 -1.80
CA GLU A 400 1.68 -1.21 -1.72
C GLU A 400 2.33 -1.08 -3.10
N PHE A 401 2.07 0.04 -3.75
CA PHE A 401 2.55 0.31 -5.09
C PHE A 401 4.07 0.52 -5.10
N LYS A 402 4.78 -0.22 -5.92
CA LYS A 402 6.23 -0.04 -6.14
C LYS A 402 6.53 0.63 -7.48
N ARG A 403 6.01 0.10 -8.58
CA ARG A 403 6.12 0.64 -9.95
C ARG A 403 4.97 0.17 -10.83
N HIS A 404 4.52 -1.06 -10.63
CA HIS A 404 3.41 -1.69 -11.33
C HIS A 404 2.49 -2.33 -10.30
N VAL A 405 1.22 -2.49 -10.64
CA VAL A 405 0.29 -3.31 -9.87
C VAL A 405 0.59 -4.76 -10.23
N ASP A 406 1.10 -5.51 -9.28
CA ASP A 406 1.57 -6.88 -9.51
C ASP A 406 0.49 -7.91 -9.17
N LEU A 407 -0.48 -7.57 -8.31
CA LEU A 407 -1.46 -8.50 -7.79
C LEU A 407 -2.88 -8.14 -8.21
N ALA A 408 -3.67 -9.16 -8.54
CA ALA A 408 -5.11 -9.01 -8.56
C ALA A 408 -5.62 -9.11 -7.12
N ILE A 409 -6.02 -7.97 -6.54
CA ILE A 409 -6.47 -7.87 -5.15
C ILE A 409 -7.99 -7.81 -5.04
N GLY A 410 -8.50 -8.31 -3.92
CA GLY A 410 -9.91 -8.27 -3.57
C GLY A 410 -10.12 -8.59 -2.09
N TYR A 411 -11.35 -8.68 -1.66
CA TYR A 411 -11.66 -9.06 -0.28
C TYR A 411 -13.04 -9.68 -0.16
N TYR A 412 -13.21 -10.46 0.90
CA TYR A 412 -14.50 -11.03 1.29
C TYR A 412 -15.03 -10.33 2.52
N VAL A 413 -16.36 -10.20 2.58
CA VAL A 413 -17.10 -9.74 3.76
C VAL A 413 -18.01 -10.85 4.25
N PHE A 414 -17.84 -11.23 5.50
CA PHE A 414 -18.64 -12.27 6.16
C PHE A 414 -19.35 -11.70 7.38
N LYS A 415 -20.58 -12.15 7.62
CA LYS A 415 -21.32 -11.92 8.85
C LYS A 415 -21.01 -13.02 9.85
N VAL A 416 -20.67 -12.66 11.09
CA VAL A 416 -20.44 -13.62 12.17
C VAL A 416 -21.73 -14.30 12.57
N ARG A 417 -21.77 -15.64 12.61
CA ARG A 417 -22.94 -16.41 13.06
C ARG A 417 -23.13 -16.27 14.56
N ARG A 418 -24.37 -16.32 15.04
CA ARG A 418 -24.73 -16.15 16.46
C ARG A 418 -23.88 -17.01 17.41
N ARG A 419 -23.62 -18.27 17.04
CA ARG A 419 -22.81 -19.22 17.84
C ARG A 419 -21.33 -18.82 18.00
N ALA A 420 -20.83 -17.91 17.15
CA ALA A 420 -19.45 -17.47 17.14
C ALA A 420 -19.27 -16.01 17.64
N LEU A 421 -20.34 -15.37 18.12
CA LEU A 421 -20.28 -13.99 18.62
C LEU A 421 -19.43 -13.84 19.89
N GLU A 422 -19.34 -14.91 20.69
CA GLU A 422 -18.61 -14.94 21.96
C GLU A 422 -17.17 -15.45 21.83
N LYS A 423 -16.70 -15.72 20.59
CA LYS A 423 -15.29 -16.05 20.39
C LYS A 423 -14.38 -14.95 20.93
N SER A 424 -13.25 -15.37 21.48
CA SER A 424 -12.22 -14.44 21.93
C SER A 424 -11.84 -13.48 20.80
N PRO A 425 -11.52 -12.21 21.09
CA PRO A 425 -11.05 -11.26 20.09
C PRO A 425 -9.89 -11.76 19.22
N ASP A 426 -9.08 -12.65 19.77
CA ASP A 426 -7.85 -13.17 19.12
C ASP A 426 -8.10 -14.51 18.40
N GLU A 427 -9.30 -15.08 18.53
CA GLU A 427 -9.62 -16.37 17.93
C GLU A 427 -10.11 -16.20 16.50
N ARG A 428 -9.38 -16.80 15.55
CA ARG A 428 -9.73 -16.76 14.13
C ARG A 428 -11.06 -17.46 13.85
N TYR A 429 -11.78 -16.91 12.89
CA TYR A 429 -13.01 -17.51 12.40
C TYR A 429 -12.73 -18.55 11.32
N THR A 430 -13.53 -19.62 11.33
CA THR A 430 -13.53 -20.70 10.34
C THR A 430 -14.79 -20.63 9.46
N LYS A 431 -14.81 -21.41 8.37
CA LYS A 431 -15.98 -21.55 7.47
C LYS A 431 -17.29 -21.75 8.23
N GLY A 432 -17.25 -22.55 9.31
CA GLY A 432 -18.44 -22.81 10.14
C GLY A 432 -18.98 -21.60 10.89
N ASP A 433 -18.15 -20.64 11.25
CA ASP A 433 -18.50 -19.49 12.08
C ASP A 433 -19.11 -18.32 11.30
N LEU A 434 -18.97 -18.35 9.99
CA LEU A 434 -19.20 -17.22 9.10
C LEU A 434 -20.36 -17.49 8.14
N LYS A 435 -21.02 -16.42 7.72
CA LYS A 435 -22.00 -16.40 6.64
C LYS A 435 -21.53 -15.37 5.61
N TYR A 436 -21.40 -15.80 4.36
CA TYR A 436 -21.07 -14.94 3.24
C TYR A 436 -22.02 -13.75 3.10
N VAL A 437 -21.49 -12.57 2.85
CA VAL A 437 -22.24 -11.33 2.61
C VAL A 437 -21.93 -10.80 1.21
N SER A 438 -20.67 -10.54 0.94
CA SER A 438 -20.23 -9.95 -0.33
C SER A 438 -18.76 -10.25 -0.59
N THR A 439 -18.35 -10.09 -1.83
CA THR A 439 -16.95 -10.09 -2.26
C THR A 439 -16.69 -8.90 -3.16
N GLY A 440 -15.53 -8.26 -3.01
CA GLY A 440 -15.03 -7.29 -3.96
C GLY A 440 -14.67 -7.94 -5.30
N SER A 441 -14.73 -7.19 -6.37
CA SER A 441 -14.20 -7.64 -7.66
C SER A 441 -12.68 -7.75 -7.57
N TYR A 442 -12.11 -8.84 -8.04
CA TYR A 442 -10.67 -8.96 -8.19
C TYR A 442 -10.22 -8.22 -9.44
N SER A 443 -9.28 -7.33 -9.28
CA SER A 443 -8.72 -6.56 -10.38
C SER A 443 -7.26 -6.21 -10.12
N PHE A 444 -6.53 -5.93 -11.18
CA PHE A 444 -5.17 -5.37 -11.14
C PHE A 444 -5.20 -3.85 -10.94
N TYR A 445 -6.13 -3.35 -10.14
CA TYR A 445 -6.13 -1.95 -9.72
C TYR A 445 -5.33 -1.81 -8.43
N ARG A 446 -4.64 -0.67 -8.31
CA ARG A 446 -3.90 -0.35 -7.08
C ARG A 446 -4.82 -0.34 -5.85
N GLU A 447 -6.06 0.09 -6.01
CA GLU A 447 -7.08 0.12 -4.97
C GLU A 447 -8.41 -0.44 -5.47
N VAL A 448 -9.03 -1.29 -4.67
CA VAL A 448 -10.39 -1.82 -4.89
C VAL A 448 -11.29 -1.39 -3.75
N THR A 449 -12.41 -0.78 -4.09
CA THR A 449 -13.34 -0.20 -3.11
C THR A 449 -14.75 -0.74 -3.32
N MET A 450 -15.47 -0.95 -2.23
CA MET A 450 -16.89 -1.33 -2.25
C MET A 450 -17.64 -0.61 -1.15
N ARG A 451 -18.83 -0.13 -1.48
CA ARG A 451 -19.81 0.43 -0.56
C ARG A 451 -20.91 -0.59 -0.28
N LEU A 452 -21.17 -0.86 0.99
CA LEU A 452 -22.19 -1.79 1.46
C LEU A 452 -23.16 -1.09 2.40
N LYS A 453 -24.44 -1.45 2.31
CA LYS A 453 -25.47 -1.16 3.32
C LYS A 453 -25.74 -2.43 4.10
N LEU A 454 -25.46 -2.42 5.39
CA LEU A 454 -25.51 -3.59 6.26
C LEU A 454 -26.26 -3.27 7.55
N LYS A 455 -26.93 -4.26 8.11
CA LYS A 455 -27.54 -4.14 9.45
C LYS A 455 -26.48 -4.09 10.55
N PRO A 456 -26.74 -3.45 11.69
CA PRO A 456 -25.86 -3.50 12.86
C PRO A 456 -25.55 -4.95 13.24
N TRP A 457 -24.26 -5.30 13.24
CA TRP A 457 -23.78 -6.65 13.57
C TRP A 457 -22.25 -6.72 13.56
N LYS A 458 -21.72 -7.89 13.94
CA LYS A 458 -20.28 -8.21 13.78
C LYS A 458 -20.01 -8.82 12.43
N TYR A 459 -19.06 -8.24 11.73
CA TYR A 459 -18.58 -8.68 10.40
C TYR A 459 -17.08 -8.97 10.44
N VAL A 460 -16.61 -9.72 9.47
CA VAL A 460 -15.19 -9.99 9.28
C VAL A 460 -14.85 -9.73 7.82
N ILE A 461 -13.78 -8.97 7.60
CA ILE A 461 -13.22 -8.65 6.28
C ILE A 461 -11.96 -9.47 6.10
N PHE A 462 -11.83 -10.15 4.97
CA PHE A 462 -10.66 -10.93 4.56
C PHE A 462 -10.03 -10.27 3.33
N PRO A 463 -8.99 -9.44 3.50
CA PRO A 463 -8.18 -9.00 2.36
C PRO A 463 -7.47 -10.19 1.74
N THR A 464 -7.54 -10.32 0.41
CA THR A 464 -6.98 -11.45 -0.32
C THR A 464 -6.33 -11.00 -1.63
N SER A 465 -5.28 -11.72 -2.07
CA SER A 465 -4.88 -11.77 -3.46
C SER A 465 -5.73 -12.79 -4.22
N PHE A 466 -5.65 -12.82 -5.55
CA PHE A 466 -6.41 -13.78 -6.37
C PHE A 466 -5.84 -15.19 -6.23
N SER A 467 -4.52 -15.33 -6.39
CA SER A 467 -3.86 -16.63 -6.31
C SER A 467 -3.28 -16.86 -4.92
N LYS A 468 -3.21 -18.12 -4.50
CA LYS A 468 -2.49 -18.49 -3.28
C LYS A 468 -0.98 -18.23 -3.41
N ASN A 469 -0.33 -17.99 -2.28
CA ASN A 469 1.11 -17.75 -2.19
C ASN A 469 1.63 -16.50 -2.92
N GLU A 470 0.75 -15.62 -3.38
CA GLU A 470 1.13 -14.30 -3.85
C GLU A 470 1.48 -13.40 -2.66
N GLU A 471 2.70 -12.87 -2.66
CA GLU A 471 3.20 -12.02 -1.58
C GLU A 471 3.04 -10.54 -1.91
N GLY A 472 2.59 -9.77 -0.94
CA GLY A 472 2.45 -8.32 -1.06
C GLY A 472 2.08 -7.68 0.27
N ASN A 473 2.26 -6.37 0.35
CA ASN A 473 1.77 -5.56 1.44
C ASN A 473 0.49 -4.84 1.01
N PHE A 474 -0.42 -4.66 1.94
CA PHE A 474 -1.68 -3.97 1.67
C PHE A 474 -2.02 -2.96 2.77
N LEU A 475 -2.79 -1.96 2.39
CA LEU A 475 -3.48 -1.05 3.29
C LEU A 475 -4.99 -1.31 3.17
N LEU A 476 -5.59 -1.74 4.27
CA LEU A 476 -7.05 -1.87 4.39
C LEU A 476 -7.59 -0.63 5.09
N ARG A 477 -8.46 0.11 4.42
CA ARG A 477 -9.16 1.27 4.99
C ARG A 477 -10.64 0.95 5.12
N ILE A 478 -11.19 1.24 6.29
CA ILE A 478 -12.59 0.96 6.62
C ILE A 478 -13.22 2.28 7.04
N PHE A 479 -14.29 2.65 6.35
CA PHE A 479 -14.99 3.92 6.58
C PHE A 479 -16.43 3.68 6.99
N THR A 480 -16.86 4.39 8.00
CA THR A 480 -18.22 4.34 8.54
C THR A 480 -18.68 5.73 8.97
N GLU A 481 -19.98 5.89 9.13
CA GLU A 481 -20.61 7.15 9.55
C GLU A 481 -20.52 7.36 11.08
N LYS A 482 -20.22 6.31 11.84
CA LYS A 482 -20.03 6.33 13.30
C LYS A 482 -18.70 5.72 13.67
N LYS A 483 -18.18 6.09 14.84
CA LYS A 483 -16.91 5.52 15.34
C LYS A 483 -16.94 4.00 15.32
N LEU A 484 -15.97 3.43 14.64
CA LEU A 484 -15.83 2.01 14.43
C LEU A 484 -14.71 1.45 15.32
N ASP A 485 -14.93 0.32 15.96
CA ASP A 485 -13.85 -0.50 16.52
C ASP A 485 -13.56 -1.65 15.55
N SER A 486 -12.47 -1.52 14.79
CA SER A 486 -11.99 -2.56 13.90
C SER A 486 -10.62 -3.04 14.34
N LYS A 487 -10.43 -4.37 14.40
CA LYS A 487 -9.17 -4.99 14.85
C LYS A 487 -8.81 -6.18 13.99
N ILE A 488 -7.51 -6.32 13.74
CA ILE A 488 -6.95 -7.55 13.17
C ILE A 488 -7.14 -8.70 14.18
N ILE A 489 -7.59 -9.83 13.68
CA ILE A 489 -7.69 -11.05 14.47
C ILE A 489 -6.37 -11.82 14.33
N ASP A 490 -5.48 -11.60 15.25
CA ASP A 490 -4.19 -12.30 15.30
C ASP A 490 -3.91 -12.72 16.76
N LYS A 491 -3.18 -13.81 16.92
CA LYS A 491 -2.82 -14.25 18.26
C LYS A 491 -1.87 -13.23 18.89
N PRO A 492 -2.11 -12.80 20.13
CA PRO A 492 -1.16 -11.94 20.82
C PRO A 492 0.16 -12.67 21.00
N VAL A 493 1.26 -11.94 20.98
CA VAL A 493 2.57 -12.49 21.28
C VAL A 493 2.62 -12.83 22.76
N LYS A 494 2.57 -14.12 23.08
CA LYS A 494 2.75 -14.64 24.43
C LYS A 494 3.98 -15.54 24.44
N VAL A 495 4.96 -15.18 25.23
CA VAL A 495 6.12 -16.00 25.42
C VAL A 495 6.20 -16.39 26.89
N VAL A 496 6.13 -17.67 27.15
CA VAL A 496 6.34 -18.21 28.49
C VAL A 496 7.64 -18.97 28.44
N PRO A 497 8.67 -18.54 29.16
CA PRO A 497 9.99 -19.17 29.13
C PRO A 497 9.89 -20.67 29.40
N CYS A 498 10.28 -21.48 28.43
CA CYS A 498 10.16 -22.93 28.50
C CYS A 498 11.36 -23.64 29.13
N PHE A 499 12.46 -22.92 29.32
CA PHE A 499 13.70 -23.55 29.79
C PHE A 499 13.60 -24.30 31.13
N HIS A 500 12.47 -24.19 31.86
CA HIS A 500 12.36 -24.76 33.20
C HIS A 500 11.05 -25.49 33.54
N SER A 501 10.10 -25.67 32.61
CA SER A 501 8.85 -26.35 32.92
C SER A 501 8.76 -27.77 32.31
N LYS A 502 8.59 -28.78 33.15
CA LYS A 502 8.36 -30.18 32.74
C LYS A 502 7.08 -30.36 31.90
N GLU A 503 6.17 -29.39 31.90
CA GLU A 503 4.81 -29.47 31.32
C GLU A 503 4.73 -29.01 29.86
N ARG A 504 5.77 -28.36 29.32
CA ARG A 504 5.73 -27.71 27.98
C ARG A 504 6.83 -28.15 27.04
N SER A 505 7.33 -29.39 27.20
CA SER A 505 8.32 -29.92 26.28
C SER A 505 7.67 -30.49 25.03
N ILE A 506 8.16 -30.14 23.84
CA ILE A 506 7.72 -30.70 22.55
C ILE A 506 8.06 -32.19 22.41
N ALA A 507 9.04 -32.66 23.14
CA ALA A 507 9.42 -34.07 23.23
C ALA A 507 9.92 -34.44 24.64
N LYS A 508 10.22 -35.69 24.86
CA LYS A 508 10.79 -36.18 26.14
C LYS A 508 12.23 -35.70 26.32
N ARG A 509 12.60 -35.34 27.55
CA ARG A 509 14.00 -35.08 27.86
C ARG A 509 14.89 -36.30 27.61
N PRO A 510 16.16 -36.08 27.19
CA PRO A 510 17.10 -37.18 26.97
C PRO A 510 17.35 -37.95 28.26
N SER A 511 17.77 -39.22 28.13
CA SER A 511 18.13 -40.06 29.27
C SER A 511 19.43 -39.56 29.89
N ARG A 512 19.61 -39.82 31.19
CA ARG A 512 20.89 -39.54 31.89
C ARG A 512 22.10 -40.18 31.23
N ASP A 513 21.92 -41.40 30.64
CA ASP A 513 23.01 -42.09 29.96
C ASP A 513 23.43 -41.38 28.69
N TRP A 514 22.48 -40.80 27.94
CA TRP A 514 22.75 -39.97 26.78
C TRP A 514 23.46 -38.67 27.17
N GLU A 515 22.95 -37.96 28.21
CA GLU A 515 23.57 -36.75 28.74
C GLU A 515 25.01 -37.01 29.20
N ASN A 516 25.25 -38.12 29.92
CA ASN A 516 26.60 -38.51 30.35
C ASN A 516 27.54 -38.82 29.20
N SER A 517 27.01 -39.44 28.13
CA SER A 517 27.80 -39.77 26.94
C SER A 517 28.21 -38.51 26.18
N VAL A 518 27.29 -37.55 26.03
CA VAL A 518 27.55 -36.25 25.39
C VAL A 518 28.53 -35.43 26.24
N ALA A 519 28.41 -35.48 27.56
CA ALA A 519 29.31 -34.76 28.48
C ALA A 519 30.75 -35.30 28.42
N LYS A 520 30.96 -36.58 28.09
CA LYS A 520 32.30 -37.16 27.86
C LYS A 520 32.90 -36.67 26.52
N LEU A 521 32.07 -36.48 25.52
CA LEU A 521 32.53 -35.92 24.23
C LEU A 521 33.01 -34.48 24.40
N TYR A 522 32.34 -33.68 25.23
CA TYR A 522 32.78 -32.34 25.56
C TYR A 522 34.25 -32.30 25.98
N ASP A 523 34.66 -33.18 26.92
CA ASP A 523 36.03 -33.24 27.45
C ASP A 523 37.09 -33.59 26.37
N GLN A 524 36.67 -34.19 25.26
CA GLN A 524 37.57 -34.52 24.12
C GLN A 524 37.76 -33.34 23.15
N PHE A 525 36.79 -32.41 23.10
CA PHE A 525 36.83 -31.30 22.17
C PHE A 525 37.24 -29.96 22.81
N ALA A 526 37.08 -29.81 24.13
CA ALA A 526 37.29 -28.56 24.87
C ALA A 526 38.78 -28.21 25.11
N GLY A 527 39.73 -29.00 24.64
CA GLY A 527 41.13 -28.68 24.74
C GLY A 527 41.65 -28.47 26.17
N GLU A 528 42.78 -27.76 26.32
CA GLU A 528 43.44 -27.48 27.60
C GLU A 528 42.71 -26.39 28.40
N ASP A 529 42.01 -25.48 27.75
CA ASP A 529 41.28 -24.35 28.38
C ASP A 529 39.93 -24.77 28.99
N LYS A 530 39.47 -26.01 28.69
CA LYS A 530 38.20 -26.59 29.17
C LYS A 530 36.97 -25.77 28.80
N GLU A 531 37.04 -24.98 27.75
CA GLU A 531 35.95 -24.22 27.14
C GLU A 531 35.84 -24.55 25.66
N ILE A 532 34.65 -24.37 25.07
CA ILE A 532 34.40 -24.67 23.65
C ILE A 532 34.06 -23.36 22.94
N ASP A 533 34.77 -23.05 21.86
CA ASP A 533 34.44 -21.99 20.93
C ASP A 533 33.44 -22.41 19.86
N ALA A 534 33.04 -21.49 18.96
CA ALA A 534 32.06 -21.79 17.91
C ALA A 534 32.55 -22.82 16.87
N TYR A 535 33.86 -22.94 16.64
CA TYR A 535 34.43 -23.91 15.70
C TYR A 535 34.41 -25.33 16.27
N GLU A 536 34.76 -25.44 17.55
CA GLU A 536 34.73 -26.71 18.29
C GLU A 536 33.29 -27.15 18.52
N LEU A 537 32.40 -26.20 18.84
CA LEU A 537 30.98 -26.44 18.98
C LEU A 537 30.36 -26.98 17.69
N GLN A 538 30.67 -26.37 16.53
CA GLN A 538 30.20 -26.87 15.24
C GLN A 538 30.56 -28.35 15.00
N LYS A 539 31.82 -28.69 15.22
CA LYS A 539 32.30 -30.05 15.03
C LYS A 539 31.62 -31.05 15.99
N LEU A 540 31.48 -30.65 17.25
CA LEU A 540 30.88 -31.47 18.28
C LEU A 540 29.39 -31.70 18.06
N LEU A 541 28.64 -30.64 17.72
CA LEU A 541 27.21 -30.74 17.39
C LEU A 541 26.95 -31.63 16.17
N ASN A 542 27.75 -31.49 15.12
CA ASN A 542 27.62 -32.32 13.94
C ASN A 542 27.94 -33.79 14.26
N TYR A 543 28.91 -34.04 15.13
CA TYR A 543 29.21 -35.37 15.60
C TYR A 543 28.05 -35.98 16.43
N VAL A 544 27.48 -35.21 17.36
CA VAL A 544 26.41 -35.67 18.25
C VAL A 544 25.08 -35.91 17.52
N PHE A 545 24.72 -35.02 16.59
CA PHE A 545 23.38 -35.03 16.01
C PHE A 545 23.28 -35.67 14.62
N PHE A 546 24.39 -35.79 13.88
CA PHE A 546 24.35 -36.27 12.50
C PHE A 546 25.24 -37.53 12.25
N ARG A 547 26.39 -37.66 12.90
CA ARG A 547 27.27 -38.88 12.70
C ARG A 547 26.90 -40.06 13.58
N GLY A 548 26.23 -39.86 14.69
CA GLY A 548 25.81 -40.95 15.59
C GLY A 548 24.70 -41.85 15.02
N GLU A 549 23.95 -41.40 14.01
CA GLU A 549 22.87 -42.15 13.36
C GLU A 549 23.36 -42.99 12.16
N VAL A 550 24.53 -42.70 11.59
CA VAL A 550 25.10 -43.41 10.43
C VAL A 550 25.55 -44.84 10.75
N VAL A 551 25.72 -45.18 12.02
CA VAL A 551 26.18 -46.52 12.44
C VAL A 551 25.05 -47.56 12.47
N VAL A 552 23.77 -47.19 12.43
CA VAL A 552 22.65 -48.12 12.62
C VAL A 552 21.84 -48.41 11.35
N THR A 553 21.91 -47.58 10.31
CA THR A 553 21.16 -47.82 9.06
C THR A 553 22.05 -47.55 7.85
N GLY A 554 22.55 -48.61 7.22
CA GLY A 554 23.32 -48.52 5.99
C GLY A 554 22.50 -47.80 4.90
N GLY A 555 23.02 -46.69 4.40
CA GLY A 555 22.65 -46.16 3.09
C GLY A 555 21.84 -44.88 3.03
N VAL A 556 22.12 -43.88 3.82
CA VAL A 556 21.62 -42.49 3.55
C VAL A 556 22.77 -41.63 3.02
N LYS A 557 22.60 -41.04 1.86
CA LYS A 557 23.51 -40.01 1.30
C LYS A 557 23.63 -38.89 2.31
N GLU A 558 24.85 -38.45 2.60
CA GLU A 558 25.14 -37.26 3.38
C GLU A 558 24.51 -36.07 2.69
N ASP A 559 23.42 -35.54 3.22
CA ASP A 559 22.88 -34.25 2.84
C ASP A 559 23.73 -33.20 3.56
N GLU A 560 24.72 -32.62 2.85
CA GLU A 560 25.57 -31.55 3.39
C GLU A 560 24.75 -30.33 3.84
N GLU A 561 23.54 -30.14 3.30
CA GLU A 561 22.62 -29.06 3.67
C GLU A 561 21.99 -29.21 5.06
N ALA A 562 21.96 -30.41 5.63
CA ALA A 562 21.34 -30.64 6.93
C ALA A 562 22.28 -30.39 8.13
N ASN A 563 23.60 -30.31 7.91
CA ASN A 563 24.60 -30.11 8.95
C ASN A 563 24.60 -28.68 9.52
N PHE A 564 24.94 -28.53 10.80
CA PHE A 564 25.18 -27.22 11.39
C PHE A 564 26.39 -26.54 10.74
N ASP A 565 26.20 -25.34 10.22
CA ASP A 565 27.26 -24.49 9.77
C ASP A 565 27.83 -23.64 10.94
N ARG A 566 28.80 -22.79 10.63
CA ARG A 566 29.46 -21.93 11.64
C ARG A 566 28.52 -20.91 12.23
N GLU A 567 27.59 -20.38 11.42
CA GLU A 567 26.60 -19.40 11.86
C GLU A 567 25.60 -20.02 12.83
N SER A 568 25.17 -21.25 12.55
CA SER A 568 24.35 -22.03 13.47
C SER A 568 25.04 -22.26 14.82
N ALA A 569 26.32 -22.62 14.80
CA ALA A 569 27.10 -22.82 16.03
C ALA A 569 27.27 -21.52 16.82
N ARG A 570 27.51 -20.39 16.16
CA ARG A 570 27.59 -19.07 16.81
C ARG A 570 26.27 -18.64 17.46
N SER A 571 25.16 -18.80 16.73
CA SER A 571 23.83 -18.48 17.24
C SER A 571 23.46 -19.35 18.45
N LEU A 572 23.76 -20.64 18.40
CA LEU A 572 23.53 -21.57 19.50
C LEU A 572 24.42 -21.27 20.71
N LEU A 573 25.68 -20.90 20.49
CA LEU A 573 26.60 -20.45 21.51
C LEU A 573 26.03 -19.20 22.20
N ALA A 574 25.65 -18.18 21.43
CA ALA A 574 25.12 -16.93 21.95
C ALA A 574 23.82 -17.13 22.78
N MET A 575 23.06 -18.17 22.52
CA MET A 575 21.83 -18.47 23.26
C MET A 575 22.10 -18.89 24.72
N VAL A 576 23.25 -19.53 24.99
CA VAL A 576 23.58 -20.10 26.31
C VAL A 576 24.78 -19.44 27.00
N ASP A 577 25.55 -18.65 26.29
CA ASP A 577 26.69 -17.89 26.78
C ASP A 577 26.20 -16.65 27.58
N GLU A 578 25.96 -16.86 28.86
CA GLU A 578 25.39 -15.85 29.75
C GLU A 578 26.33 -14.66 29.99
N ASN A 579 27.64 -14.89 29.94
CA ASN A 579 28.68 -13.87 30.18
C ASN A 579 29.23 -13.20 28.93
N LYS A 580 28.71 -13.60 27.74
CA LYS A 580 29.14 -13.10 26.42
C LYS A 580 30.65 -13.24 26.16
N SER A 581 31.25 -14.31 26.66
CA SER A 581 32.70 -14.61 26.50
C SER A 581 33.05 -15.09 25.09
N GLY A 582 32.07 -15.50 24.29
CA GLY A 582 32.26 -16.16 22.98
C GLY A 582 32.66 -17.63 23.12
N ARG A 583 32.55 -18.22 24.33
CA ARG A 583 32.88 -19.60 24.68
C ARG A 583 31.83 -20.17 25.61
N ILE A 584 31.68 -21.49 25.65
CA ILE A 584 30.75 -22.16 26.55
C ILE A 584 31.46 -23.18 27.44
N CYS A 585 31.09 -23.19 28.69
CA CYS A 585 31.56 -24.20 29.66
C CYS A 585 30.75 -25.50 29.56
N LYS A 586 31.22 -26.55 30.22
CA LYS A 586 30.55 -27.89 30.20
C LYS A 586 29.10 -27.86 30.69
N LYS A 587 28.75 -26.95 31.63
CA LYS A 587 27.39 -26.82 32.15
C LYS A 587 26.46 -26.20 31.11
N GLU A 588 26.91 -25.15 30.42
CA GLU A 588 26.18 -24.47 29.33
C GLU A 588 26.01 -25.39 28.15
N PHE A 589 27.06 -26.15 27.78
CA PHE A 589 27.01 -27.16 26.74
C PHE A 589 25.99 -28.27 27.05
N SER A 590 25.96 -28.77 28.29
CA SER A 590 25.00 -29.78 28.69
C SER A 590 23.56 -29.30 28.61
N LYS A 591 23.30 -28.03 28.98
CA LYS A 591 21.98 -27.40 28.79
C LYS A 591 21.63 -27.33 27.33
N LEU A 592 22.54 -26.81 26.49
CA LEU A 592 22.35 -26.65 25.06
C LEU A 592 22.00 -27.94 24.36
N THR A 593 22.80 -28.99 24.59
CA THR A 593 22.60 -30.28 23.89
C THR A 593 21.33 -30.99 24.33
N ALA A 594 20.96 -30.89 25.62
CA ALA A 594 19.68 -31.41 26.10
C ALA A 594 18.48 -30.76 25.43
N GLU A 595 18.50 -29.42 25.26
CA GLU A 595 17.47 -28.68 24.54
C GLU A 595 17.44 -29.02 23.05
N LEU A 596 18.59 -29.05 22.40
CA LEU A 596 18.68 -29.45 20.99
C LEU A 596 18.14 -30.84 20.70
N LYS A 597 18.37 -31.79 21.63
CA LYS A 597 17.79 -33.14 21.51
C LYS A 597 16.26 -33.11 21.59
N VAL A 598 15.70 -32.31 22.50
CA VAL A 598 14.27 -32.13 22.62
C VAL A 598 13.70 -31.45 21.34
N TRP A 599 14.41 -30.48 20.79
CA TRP A 599 14.00 -29.81 19.56
C TRP A 599 14.08 -30.73 18.34
N LYS A 600 15.11 -31.57 18.24
CA LYS A 600 15.23 -32.60 17.18
C LYS A 600 14.09 -33.61 17.24
N ASP A 601 13.84 -34.16 18.41
CA ASP A 601 12.76 -35.14 18.60
C ASP A 601 11.37 -34.48 18.38
N GLY A 602 11.22 -33.21 18.73
CA GLY A 602 10.04 -32.40 18.46
C GLY A 602 9.85 -32.18 16.97
N PHE A 603 10.88 -31.73 16.26
CA PHE A 603 10.86 -31.51 14.82
C PHE A 603 10.35 -32.77 14.09
N HIS A 604 10.95 -33.94 14.32
CA HIS A 604 10.49 -35.19 13.72
C HIS A 604 9.07 -35.63 14.12
N LYS A 605 8.60 -35.24 15.29
CA LYS A 605 7.24 -35.56 15.74
C LYS A 605 6.19 -34.73 15.04
N TYR A 606 6.52 -33.48 14.69
CA TYR A 606 5.61 -32.51 14.07
C TYR A 606 5.73 -32.48 12.54
N ASP A 607 6.79 -33.03 11.96
CA ASP A 607 6.91 -33.40 10.56
C ASP A 607 5.96 -34.58 10.27
N ARG A 608 4.69 -34.26 10.01
CA ARG A 608 3.61 -35.25 9.92
C ARG A 608 3.66 -36.06 8.63
N ASP A 609 4.07 -35.43 7.56
CA ASP A 609 4.19 -36.02 6.23
C ASP A 609 5.52 -36.70 6.01
N LYS A 610 6.45 -36.60 6.99
CA LYS A 610 7.80 -37.13 6.96
C LYS A 610 8.62 -36.64 5.78
N SER A 611 8.41 -35.39 5.40
CA SER A 611 9.15 -34.74 4.32
C SER A 611 10.61 -34.41 4.67
N GLY A 612 10.97 -34.48 5.97
CA GLY A 612 12.26 -34.04 6.50
C GLY A 612 12.32 -32.51 6.69
N THR A 613 11.19 -31.82 6.43
CA THR A 613 11.03 -30.38 6.60
C THR A 613 9.75 -30.11 7.40
N ILE A 614 9.60 -28.91 7.93
CA ILE A 614 8.36 -28.44 8.56
C ILE A 614 7.78 -27.27 7.79
N ASP A 615 6.49 -27.27 7.59
CA ASP A 615 5.76 -26.13 7.02
C ASP A 615 5.49 -25.06 8.08
N VAL A 616 4.93 -23.93 7.64
CA VAL A 616 4.68 -22.79 8.55
C VAL A 616 3.61 -23.12 9.60
N GLY A 617 2.62 -23.95 9.27
CA GLY A 617 1.58 -24.40 10.21
C GLY A 617 2.16 -25.29 11.31
N GLU A 618 3.02 -26.24 10.93
CA GLU A 618 3.75 -27.10 11.84
C GLU A 618 4.73 -26.31 12.72
N LEU A 619 5.44 -25.32 12.13
CA LEU A 619 6.29 -24.38 12.84
C LEU A 619 5.52 -23.61 13.92
N GLN A 620 4.34 -23.09 13.57
CA GLN A 620 3.49 -22.37 14.51
C GLN A 620 3.02 -23.27 15.66
N GLU A 621 2.69 -24.53 15.37
CA GLU A 621 2.32 -25.51 16.41
C GLU A 621 3.50 -25.83 17.33
N ILE A 622 4.69 -26.05 16.76
CA ILE A 622 5.93 -26.29 17.53
C ILE A 622 6.21 -25.09 18.45
N PHE A 623 6.21 -23.87 17.91
CA PHE A 623 6.44 -22.67 18.69
C PHE A 623 5.41 -22.50 19.81
N SER A 624 4.14 -22.72 19.53
CA SER A 624 3.08 -22.67 20.55
C SER A 624 3.32 -23.66 21.67
N ARG A 625 3.78 -24.88 21.35
CA ARG A 625 4.13 -25.93 22.33
C ARG A 625 5.40 -25.60 23.12
N MET A 626 6.35 -24.93 22.48
CA MET A 626 7.54 -24.41 23.16
C MET A 626 7.21 -23.21 24.09
N GLY A 627 5.97 -22.73 24.08
CA GLY A 627 5.54 -21.57 24.84
C GLY A 627 5.75 -20.23 24.13
N LEU A 628 6.06 -20.28 22.84
CA LEU A 628 6.26 -19.13 21.97
C LEU A 628 4.99 -18.92 21.13
N SER A 629 3.95 -18.29 21.70
CA SER A 629 2.80 -17.90 20.90
C SER A 629 3.15 -16.63 20.14
N LEU A 630 3.38 -16.76 18.82
CA LEU A 630 3.75 -15.65 17.95
C LEU A 630 2.57 -15.25 17.07
N SER A 631 2.37 -13.95 16.91
CA SER A 631 1.43 -13.41 15.92
C SER A 631 1.92 -13.70 14.50
N LYS A 632 1.01 -13.73 13.52
CA LYS A 632 1.40 -13.85 12.11
C LYS A 632 2.34 -12.73 11.68
N LYS A 633 2.16 -11.52 12.22
CA LYS A 633 3.06 -10.38 12.02
C LYS A 633 4.50 -10.69 12.47
N CYS A 634 4.68 -11.42 13.57
CA CYS A 634 6.00 -11.84 14.05
C CYS A 634 6.55 -13.05 13.30
N LEU A 635 5.70 -13.96 12.83
CA LEU A 635 6.11 -15.13 12.05
C LEU A 635 6.56 -14.77 10.63
N ALA A 636 5.96 -13.76 10.03
CA ALA A 636 6.25 -13.35 8.66
C ALA A 636 7.76 -13.12 8.37
N PRO A 637 8.51 -12.30 9.16
CA PRO A 637 9.94 -12.12 8.93
C PRO A 637 10.76 -13.39 9.18
N ILE A 638 10.30 -14.29 10.06
CA ILE A 638 10.95 -15.57 10.31
C ILE A 638 10.84 -16.47 9.08
N VAL A 639 9.64 -16.62 8.54
CA VAL A 639 9.38 -17.40 7.33
C VAL A 639 10.18 -16.85 6.15
N ARG A 640 10.12 -15.54 5.89
CA ARG A 640 10.87 -14.88 4.80
C ARG A 640 12.38 -15.07 4.91
N ARG A 641 12.92 -15.21 6.12
CA ARG A 641 14.35 -15.32 6.34
C ARG A 641 14.86 -16.77 6.30
N TYR A 642 14.09 -17.72 6.84
CA TYR A 642 14.54 -19.07 7.11
C TYR A 642 13.87 -20.16 6.28
N ALA A 643 12.68 -19.91 5.72
CA ALA A 643 12.03 -20.90 4.87
C ALA A 643 12.69 -20.97 3.48
N GLY A 644 12.81 -22.18 2.94
CA GLY A 644 13.28 -22.43 1.59
C GLY A 644 12.26 -22.03 0.51
N LYS A 645 12.60 -22.26 -0.75
CA LYS A 645 11.72 -21.96 -1.90
C LYS A 645 10.34 -22.61 -1.81
N ASN A 646 10.25 -23.76 -1.15
CA ASN A 646 8.99 -24.50 -0.94
C ASN A 646 8.21 -24.04 0.31
N GLN A 647 8.62 -22.93 0.93
CA GLN A 647 8.03 -22.39 2.16
C GLN A 647 8.13 -23.36 3.36
N THR A 648 9.10 -24.24 3.36
CA THR A 648 9.38 -25.19 4.43
C THR A 648 10.75 -24.94 5.03
N LEU A 649 10.94 -25.34 6.29
CA LEU A 649 12.19 -25.21 7.02
C LEU A 649 12.79 -26.62 7.23
N ASN A 650 14.04 -26.82 6.88
CA ASN A 650 14.79 -27.98 7.31
C ASN A 650 15.17 -27.88 8.80
N PHE A 651 15.74 -28.90 9.38
CA PHE A 651 16.06 -28.91 10.81
C PHE A 651 17.03 -27.79 11.22
N ARG A 652 18.04 -27.48 10.40
CA ARG A 652 18.99 -26.39 10.65
C ARG A 652 18.28 -25.03 10.69
N ASP A 653 17.46 -24.75 9.69
CA ASP A 653 16.75 -23.48 9.58
C ASP A 653 15.71 -23.31 10.71
N PHE A 654 15.05 -24.41 11.10
CA PHE A 654 14.20 -24.42 12.28
C PHE A 654 14.98 -24.09 13.56
N ILE A 655 16.18 -24.66 13.76
CA ILE A 655 17.03 -24.36 14.92
C ILE A 655 17.46 -22.89 14.91
N LEU A 656 17.89 -22.35 13.77
CA LEU A 656 18.26 -20.93 13.64
C LEU A 656 17.10 -20.00 13.98
N ALA A 657 15.91 -20.28 13.42
CA ALA A 657 14.70 -19.50 13.68
C ALA A 657 14.32 -19.54 15.17
N SER A 658 14.32 -20.74 15.77
CA SER A 658 13.99 -20.92 17.18
C SER A 658 14.99 -20.23 18.11
N THR A 659 16.28 -20.37 17.83
CA THR A 659 17.37 -19.72 18.59
C THR A 659 17.23 -18.21 18.53
N LYS A 660 17.00 -17.63 17.34
CA LYS A 660 16.84 -16.19 17.18
C LYS A 660 15.65 -15.64 17.96
N VAL A 661 14.51 -16.28 17.89
CA VAL A 661 13.32 -15.90 18.66
C VAL A 661 13.59 -15.96 20.16
N MET A 662 14.26 -17.01 20.63
CA MET A 662 14.57 -17.17 22.05
C MET A 662 15.54 -16.11 22.56
N ILE A 663 16.58 -15.78 21.81
CA ILE A 663 17.55 -14.74 22.19
C ILE A 663 16.87 -13.37 22.26
N MET A 664 16.08 -13.01 21.21
CA MET A 664 15.36 -11.74 21.19
C MET A 664 14.38 -11.63 22.35
N TYR A 665 13.68 -12.71 22.66
CA TYR A 665 12.80 -12.75 23.82
C TYR A 665 13.54 -12.57 25.12
N ASN A 666 14.65 -13.30 25.36
CA ASN A 666 15.42 -13.21 26.58
C ASN A 666 15.99 -11.80 26.78
N ASN A 667 16.45 -11.16 25.70
CA ASN A 667 16.92 -9.79 25.74
C ASN A 667 15.79 -8.82 26.12
N PHE A 668 14.61 -8.95 25.49
CA PHE A 668 13.45 -8.15 25.84
C PHE A 668 13.03 -8.35 27.30
N ALA A 669 12.90 -9.58 27.75
CA ALA A 669 12.49 -9.92 29.13
C ALA A 669 13.46 -9.37 30.19
N ARG A 670 14.77 -9.40 29.90
CA ARG A 670 15.83 -8.89 30.78
C ARG A 670 15.70 -7.38 31.00
N HIS A 671 15.37 -6.63 29.97
CA HIS A 671 15.28 -5.16 30.01
C HIS A 671 13.91 -4.62 30.40
N SER A 672 12.84 -5.39 30.18
CA SER A 672 11.47 -4.93 30.47
C SER A 672 11.00 -5.18 31.91
N GLY A 673 11.71 -6.01 32.68
CA GLY A 673 11.35 -6.33 34.08
C GLY A 673 10.06 -7.13 34.27
N GLY A 674 9.45 -7.61 33.19
CA GLY A 674 8.20 -8.40 33.19
C GLY A 674 7.48 -8.35 31.84
N PHE A 675 6.42 -9.13 31.69
CA PHE A 675 5.71 -9.29 30.42
C PHE A 675 4.23 -9.01 30.54
N THR A 676 3.76 -7.97 29.83
CA THR A 676 2.35 -7.77 29.45
C THR A 676 2.32 -7.46 27.95
N GLU A 677 1.17 -7.57 27.29
CA GLU A 677 1.00 -7.26 25.87
C GLU A 677 1.38 -5.81 25.51
N GLU A 678 1.31 -4.90 26.48
CA GLU A 678 1.61 -3.48 26.33
C GLU A 678 3.00 -3.10 26.89
N THR A 679 3.80 -4.09 27.32
CA THR A 679 5.11 -3.80 27.92
C THR A 679 6.04 -3.20 26.88
N THR A 680 6.52 -1.99 27.17
CA THR A 680 7.52 -1.29 26.37
C THR A 680 8.71 -0.90 27.26
N PHE A 681 9.91 -0.80 26.69
CA PHE A 681 11.06 -0.25 27.37
C PHE A 681 11.83 0.69 26.43
N LYS A 682 12.58 1.62 27.01
CA LYS A 682 13.48 2.51 26.26
C LYS A 682 14.90 2.01 26.39
N MET A 683 15.63 2.00 25.28
CA MET A 683 17.01 1.56 25.17
C MET A 683 17.78 2.54 24.29
N SER A 684 19.07 2.77 24.58
CA SER A 684 19.93 3.54 23.68
C SER A 684 20.20 2.73 22.39
N LEU A 685 20.59 3.42 21.32
CA LEU A 685 20.99 2.73 20.09
C LEU A 685 22.20 1.83 20.32
N GLU A 686 23.15 2.26 21.16
CA GLU A 686 24.36 1.51 21.49
C GLU A 686 24.00 0.21 22.24
N ASP A 687 23.17 0.28 23.27
CA ASP A 687 22.71 -0.90 24.02
C ASP A 687 21.94 -1.87 23.10
N TRP A 688 21.06 -1.33 22.23
CA TRP A 688 20.33 -2.14 21.26
C TRP A 688 21.27 -2.88 20.32
N LEU A 689 22.30 -2.19 19.78
CA LEU A 689 23.29 -2.81 18.92
C LEU A 689 24.09 -3.89 19.66
N VAL A 690 24.53 -3.65 20.89
CA VAL A 690 25.23 -4.65 21.71
C VAL A 690 24.38 -5.89 21.93
N GLU A 691 23.08 -5.74 22.25
CA GLU A 691 22.18 -6.87 22.49
C GLU A 691 21.80 -7.63 21.21
N THR A 692 21.71 -6.94 20.07
CA THR A 692 21.26 -7.56 18.83
C THR A 692 22.37 -8.06 17.91
N MET A 693 23.57 -7.50 18.01
CA MET A 693 24.74 -7.94 17.22
C MET A 693 25.33 -9.25 17.71
N TYR A 694 25.14 -9.58 18.99
CA TYR A 694 25.60 -10.86 19.56
C TYR A 694 24.62 -12.03 19.28
N CYS A 695 23.52 -11.81 18.55
CA CYS A 695 22.47 -12.83 18.33
C CYS A 695 22.69 -13.67 17.08
#